data_08635442c266814640e7ecd7a5e73667
#
_entry.id   08635442c266814640e7ecd7a5e73667
#
_cell.length_a   1.000
_cell.length_b   1.000
_cell.length_c   1.000
_cell.angle_alpha   90.00
_cell.angle_beta   90.00
_cell.angle_gamma   90.00
#
_symmetry.space_group_name_H-M   'P 1'
#
loop_
_entity.id
_entity.type
_entity.pdbx_description
1 polymer ?
#
loop_
_entity_poly.entity_id
_entity_poly.type
_entity_poly.pdbx_seq_one_letter_code
_entity_poly.pdbx_strand_id
1 'polypeptide(L)'
;MSREQQHQQVVTAVLAAAPALSSPQVEAAIAAVITHPAALRSLAAALRADPGALATGAPPVVGRLVTELLAHGAASLSVPSCAVCGRLGRPLTRSSTAGGVCARCRRRELAEACARCGLSKPVAGRDSERRAVCARCADRPQRTCGRCGRRRPIARRAHGDEPDICDGCFQMPTADCSRCGRHRPCSFASGPEPVCTGCAPRRVTTCARCGQLAPPAANWTEGPVCDPCYTTALRHRGTCGRCHTTRRLVVPAGPEATTCADCAGLPATHVCTDCGIEDKLYARGRCEHCALRRRTSELLGAGGEQITSALMGVHEAIISTTTPRTALNWLRGGAGARLLADIAAGRLACTHQALDSHPQARAADYLRHVLVASGVLPARDEALARLETWVGTLLADLTHAEHRRLLHAYATWRVLRRLRRRSTDNPRARTATNYPRTQLLAASRFLNWLDQQGVTLGECRQAHVDDWLTNGPAGYQIRDFLSWAAEHHHHHPALLVPALGRTTGTAIDGDQRWSLLARLLHADTLDLTDRVAGALLLCYGQQLSRIAVMTTDQVQRHPDSVSVRFGAHDITVPEPLAGLLTDLLDTGRRYIGVGSPTTPSPWLFPGHLPGRPITPARLGERLRHLGIRALPGRRATLLQLAAEVPAAILADLLHLSPGTATRWTRDAGGNWSRYAASLALTRSHQG
;
A
#
# COMPACT_ATOMS: atom_id res chain seq x y z
N MET A 1 45.39 -26.39 -44.51
CA MET A 1 45.87 -27.35 -43.48
C MET A 1 44.78 -28.37 -43.25
N SER A 2 45.13 -29.68 -43.25
CA SER A 2 44.22 -30.74 -42.88
C SER A 2 43.80 -30.64 -41.42
N ARG A 3 42.73 -31.36 -41.06
CA ARG A 3 42.22 -31.42 -39.66
C ARG A 3 43.30 -31.95 -38.71
N GLU A 4 44.09 -32.90 -39.18
CA GLU A 4 45.15 -33.55 -38.44
C GLU A 4 46.33 -32.59 -38.20
N GLN A 5 46.72 -31.82 -39.23
CA GLN A 5 47.73 -30.77 -39.10
C GLN A 5 47.30 -29.66 -38.11
N GLN A 6 46.01 -29.27 -38.09
CA GLN A 6 45.48 -28.30 -37.12
C GLN A 6 45.55 -28.84 -35.69
N HIS A 7 45.17 -30.11 -35.51
CA HIS A 7 45.22 -30.78 -34.20
C HIS A 7 46.67 -30.85 -33.67
N GLN A 8 47.58 -31.34 -34.51
CA GLN A 8 48.99 -31.45 -34.13
C GLN A 8 49.63 -30.09 -33.79
N GLN A 9 49.24 -29.03 -34.50
CA GLN A 9 49.68 -27.68 -34.20
C GLN A 9 49.21 -27.21 -32.82
N VAL A 10 47.93 -27.50 -32.43
CA VAL A 10 47.38 -27.15 -31.12
C VAL A 10 48.10 -27.92 -30.02
N VAL A 11 48.30 -29.24 -30.20
CA VAL A 11 49.04 -30.09 -29.25
C VAL A 11 50.44 -29.54 -29.00
N THR A 12 51.20 -29.23 -30.06
CA THR A 12 52.55 -28.70 -29.97
C THR A 12 52.56 -27.35 -29.23
N ALA A 13 51.63 -26.44 -29.54
CA ALA A 13 51.56 -25.13 -28.87
C ALA A 13 51.19 -25.26 -27.37
N VAL A 14 50.33 -26.21 -27.00
CA VAL A 14 49.97 -26.44 -25.61
C VAL A 14 51.10 -27.09 -24.82
N LEU A 15 51.79 -28.08 -25.37
CA LEU A 15 52.95 -28.70 -24.73
C LEU A 15 54.09 -27.70 -24.49
N ALA A 16 54.31 -26.77 -25.43
CA ALA A 16 55.30 -25.68 -25.25
C ALA A 16 54.90 -24.73 -24.09
N ALA A 17 53.64 -24.47 -23.90
CA ALA A 17 53.12 -23.57 -22.83
C ALA A 17 52.92 -24.27 -21.47
N ALA A 18 52.72 -25.58 -21.47
CA ALA A 18 52.49 -26.39 -20.28
C ALA A 18 53.36 -27.68 -20.30
N PRO A 19 54.68 -27.55 -20.17
CA PRO A 19 55.62 -28.66 -20.34
C PRO A 19 55.50 -29.73 -19.25
N ALA A 20 54.82 -29.46 -18.16
CA ALA A 20 54.58 -30.42 -17.09
C ALA A 20 53.47 -31.44 -17.43
N LEU A 21 52.70 -31.22 -18.48
CA LEU A 21 51.62 -32.13 -18.90
C LEU A 21 52.13 -33.16 -19.92
N SER A 22 51.64 -34.38 -19.79
CA SER A 22 51.90 -35.44 -20.78
C SER A 22 51.03 -35.26 -22.04
N SER A 23 51.51 -35.79 -23.18
CA SER A 23 50.75 -35.74 -24.44
C SER A 23 49.30 -36.27 -24.32
N PRO A 24 49.04 -37.40 -23.63
CA PRO A 24 47.66 -37.89 -23.39
C PRO A 24 46.79 -36.93 -22.60
N GLN A 25 47.33 -36.21 -21.61
CA GLN A 25 46.59 -35.23 -20.82
C GLN A 25 46.19 -34.00 -21.67
N VAL A 26 47.09 -33.55 -22.50
CA VAL A 26 46.83 -32.45 -23.45
C VAL A 26 45.77 -32.86 -24.46
N GLU A 27 45.85 -34.06 -25.01
CA GLU A 27 44.85 -34.59 -25.95
C GLU A 27 43.48 -34.71 -25.31
N ALA A 28 43.41 -35.19 -24.07
CA ALA A 28 42.15 -35.28 -23.31
C ALA A 28 41.52 -33.88 -23.10
N ALA A 29 42.33 -32.89 -22.71
CA ALA A 29 41.86 -31.51 -22.53
C ALA A 29 41.38 -30.87 -23.85
N ILE A 30 42.09 -31.14 -24.94
CA ILE A 30 41.70 -30.70 -26.30
C ILE A 30 40.38 -31.36 -26.73
N ALA A 31 40.24 -32.67 -26.54
CA ALA A 31 39.02 -33.41 -26.86
C ALA A 31 37.80 -32.90 -26.09
N ALA A 32 37.93 -32.57 -24.81
CA ALA A 32 36.89 -32.00 -23.98
C ALA A 32 36.37 -30.64 -24.49
N VAL A 33 37.20 -29.85 -25.15
CA VAL A 33 36.86 -28.49 -25.63
C VAL A 33 36.39 -28.49 -27.10
N ILE A 34 36.86 -29.43 -27.90
CA ILE A 34 36.54 -29.53 -29.33
C ILE A 34 35.29 -30.39 -29.56
N THR A 35 34.13 -29.79 -29.44
CA THR A 35 32.83 -30.45 -29.68
C THR A 35 32.45 -30.49 -31.17
N HIS A 36 33.09 -29.71 -32.03
CA HIS A 36 32.83 -29.64 -33.48
C HIS A 36 34.05 -29.09 -34.27
N PRO A 37 34.14 -29.37 -35.57
CA PRO A 37 35.31 -29.02 -36.40
C PRO A 37 35.65 -27.51 -36.44
N ALA A 38 34.63 -26.64 -36.31
CA ALA A 38 34.87 -25.20 -36.30
C ALA A 38 35.59 -24.72 -35.00
N ALA A 39 35.43 -25.42 -33.87
CA ALA A 39 36.16 -25.14 -32.65
C ALA A 39 37.67 -25.39 -32.79
N LEU A 40 38.04 -26.48 -33.44
CA LEU A 40 39.47 -26.78 -33.74
C LEU A 40 40.08 -25.72 -34.66
N ARG A 41 39.38 -25.35 -35.75
CA ARG A 41 39.86 -24.29 -36.66
C ARG A 41 40.04 -22.95 -35.90
N SER A 42 39.07 -22.58 -35.07
CA SER A 42 39.17 -21.34 -34.28
C SER A 42 40.32 -21.35 -33.26
N LEU A 43 40.55 -22.51 -32.62
CA LEU A 43 41.62 -22.70 -31.66
C LEU A 43 43.00 -22.65 -32.37
N ALA A 44 43.18 -23.42 -33.45
CA ALA A 44 44.41 -23.42 -34.24
C ALA A 44 44.71 -22.03 -34.83
N ALA A 45 43.73 -21.32 -35.34
CA ALA A 45 43.86 -19.97 -35.85
C ALA A 45 44.26 -18.97 -34.75
N ALA A 46 43.67 -19.10 -33.55
CA ALA A 46 43.99 -18.22 -32.42
C ALA A 46 45.44 -18.41 -31.94
N LEU A 47 45.88 -19.65 -31.76
CA LEU A 47 47.25 -19.97 -31.33
C LEU A 47 48.31 -19.62 -32.37
N ARG A 48 47.96 -19.67 -33.66
CA ARG A 48 48.85 -19.23 -34.75
C ARG A 48 48.99 -17.71 -34.78
N ALA A 49 47.87 -16.99 -34.59
CA ALA A 49 47.85 -15.54 -34.65
C ALA A 49 48.51 -14.88 -33.42
N ASP A 50 48.53 -15.59 -32.29
CA ASP A 50 49.05 -15.11 -31.02
C ASP A 50 49.60 -16.29 -30.20
N PRO A 51 50.93 -16.49 -30.18
CA PRO A 51 51.57 -17.50 -29.34
C PRO A 51 51.26 -17.33 -27.84
N GLY A 52 50.96 -16.11 -27.38
CA GLY A 52 50.55 -15.81 -26.01
C GLY A 52 49.04 -15.97 -25.72
N ALA A 53 48.27 -16.49 -26.66
CA ALA A 53 46.83 -16.63 -26.52
C ALA A 53 46.40 -17.48 -25.29
N LEU A 54 47.20 -18.47 -24.90
CA LEU A 54 46.96 -19.29 -23.70
C LEU A 54 47.07 -18.48 -22.41
N ALA A 55 47.97 -17.48 -22.34
CA ALA A 55 48.06 -16.57 -21.20
C ALA A 55 46.92 -15.57 -21.15
N THR A 56 46.42 -15.11 -22.31
CA THR A 56 45.30 -14.14 -22.39
C THR A 56 43.91 -14.80 -22.30
N GLY A 57 43.81 -16.09 -22.60
CA GLY A 57 42.54 -16.83 -22.58
C GLY A 57 41.50 -16.38 -23.61
N ALA A 58 41.92 -15.70 -24.68
CA ALA A 58 41.03 -15.20 -25.73
C ALA A 58 41.46 -15.74 -27.12
N PRO A 59 40.51 -16.13 -28.00
CA PRO A 59 39.04 -16.08 -27.88
C PRO A 59 38.44 -17.15 -26.93
N PRO A 60 37.12 -17.22 -26.75
CA PRO A 60 36.47 -18.07 -25.73
C PRO A 60 36.85 -19.56 -25.77
N VAL A 61 37.20 -20.09 -26.93
CA VAL A 61 37.67 -21.48 -27.09
C VAL A 61 39.02 -21.70 -26.40
N VAL A 62 39.93 -20.72 -26.48
CA VAL A 62 41.21 -20.75 -25.77
C VAL A 62 41.03 -20.70 -24.27
N GLY A 63 40.13 -19.82 -23.77
CA GLY A 63 39.82 -19.73 -22.34
C GLY A 63 39.25 -21.03 -21.75
N ARG A 64 38.43 -21.77 -22.51
CA ARG A 64 37.95 -23.11 -22.11
C ARG A 64 39.09 -24.11 -22.07
N LEU A 65 39.96 -24.10 -23.08
CA LEU A 65 41.14 -24.98 -23.10
C LEU A 65 42.04 -24.72 -21.89
N VAL A 66 42.35 -23.47 -21.57
CA VAL A 66 43.17 -23.13 -20.39
C VAL A 66 42.52 -23.64 -19.11
N THR A 67 41.18 -23.56 -18.97
CA THR A 67 40.46 -24.07 -17.80
C THR A 67 40.61 -25.59 -17.68
N GLU A 68 40.49 -26.34 -18.76
CA GLU A 68 40.71 -27.80 -18.79
C GLU A 68 42.17 -28.17 -18.50
N LEU A 69 43.14 -27.46 -19.08
CA LEU A 69 44.55 -27.70 -18.82
C LEU A 69 44.91 -27.47 -17.33
N LEU A 70 44.34 -26.44 -16.72
CA LEU A 70 44.46 -26.20 -15.27
C LEU A 70 43.89 -27.35 -14.44
N ALA A 71 42.74 -27.93 -14.86
CA ALA A 71 42.15 -29.10 -14.21
C ALA A 71 43.05 -30.36 -14.34
N HIS A 72 43.86 -30.45 -15.39
CA HIS A 72 44.84 -31.49 -15.58
C HIS A 72 46.21 -31.19 -14.95
N GLY A 73 46.36 -30.08 -14.21
CA GLY A 73 47.55 -29.77 -13.43
C GLY A 73 48.59 -28.87 -14.13
N ALA A 74 48.20 -28.10 -15.15
CA ALA A 74 49.08 -27.14 -15.83
C ALA A 74 49.48 -25.96 -14.92
N ALA A 75 50.44 -26.15 -14.02
CA ALA A 75 50.89 -25.12 -13.06
C ALA A 75 51.52 -23.85 -13.71
N SER A 76 51.94 -23.93 -14.96
CA SER A 76 52.50 -22.81 -15.72
C SER A 76 51.46 -21.84 -16.27
N LEU A 77 50.16 -22.23 -16.26
CA LEU A 77 49.05 -21.42 -16.75
C LEU A 77 48.31 -20.79 -15.59
N SER A 78 47.65 -19.65 -15.82
CA SER A 78 46.81 -18.97 -14.86
C SER A 78 45.37 -18.86 -15.36
N VAL A 79 44.42 -18.75 -14.40
CA VAL A 79 42.98 -18.57 -14.77
C VAL A 79 42.83 -17.29 -15.57
N PRO A 80 42.31 -17.35 -16.82
CA PRO A 80 42.17 -16.17 -17.67
C PRO A 80 41.34 -15.06 -17.02
N SER A 81 41.89 -13.86 -16.99
CA SER A 81 41.25 -12.67 -16.44
C SER A 81 40.99 -11.62 -17.52
N CYS A 82 39.92 -10.84 -17.36
CA CYS A 82 39.62 -9.73 -18.25
C CYS A 82 40.67 -8.61 -18.08
N ALA A 83 41.40 -8.25 -19.13
CA ALA A 83 42.41 -7.22 -19.11
C ALA A 83 41.90 -5.82 -18.66
N VAL A 84 40.60 -5.54 -18.80
CA VAL A 84 40.00 -4.25 -18.42
C VAL A 84 39.43 -4.24 -17.01
N CYS A 85 38.82 -5.32 -16.52
CA CYS A 85 38.15 -5.33 -15.23
C CYS A 85 38.64 -6.39 -14.24
N GLY A 86 39.69 -7.15 -14.59
CA GLY A 86 40.33 -8.15 -13.73
C GLY A 86 39.46 -9.38 -13.37
N ARG A 87 38.24 -9.53 -13.90
CA ARG A 87 37.36 -10.64 -13.54
C ARG A 87 37.82 -11.94 -14.13
N LEU A 88 37.94 -12.94 -13.28
CA LEU A 88 38.30 -14.32 -13.61
C LEU A 88 37.10 -15.15 -14.07
N GLY A 89 37.33 -16.29 -14.75
CA GLY A 89 36.36 -17.30 -15.07
C GLY A 89 35.24 -16.84 -16.04
N ARG A 90 35.46 -15.81 -16.85
CA ARG A 90 34.52 -15.36 -17.89
C ARG A 90 35.03 -15.64 -19.28
N PRO A 91 34.19 -16.00 -20.24
CA PRO A 91 34.59 -16.09 -21.64
C PRO A 91 35.17 -14.75 -22.11
N LEU A 92 36.38 -14.77 -22.63
CA LEU A 92 37.10 -13.57 -23.11
C LEU A 92 37.07 -13.51 -24.63
N THR A 93 36.90 -12.31 -25.17
CA THR A 93 37.02 -12.03 -26.61
C THR A 93 38.22 -11.11 -26.82
N ARG A 94 38.87 -11.20 -27.98
CA ARG A 94 39.97 -10.27 -28.32
C ARG A 94 39.44 -8.84 -28.43
N SER A 95 40.13 -7.90 -27.79
CA SER A 95 39.94 -6.47 -27.95
C SER A 95 41.03 -5.93 -28.88
N SER A 96 40.75 -4.84 -29.59
CA SER A 96 41.74 -4.14 -30.41
C SER A 96 42.79 -3.41 -29.57
N THR A 97 42.50 -3.10 -28.31
CA THR A 97 43.32 -2.22 -27.46
C THR A 97 43.85 -2.88 -26.19
N ALA A 98 43.29 -3.99 -25.73
CA ALA A 98 43.56 -4.49 -24.38
C ALA A 98 43.67 -6.03 -24.25
N GLY A 99 43.89 -6.78 -25.31
CA GLY A 99 43.99 -8.24 -25.21
C GLY A 99 42.66 -8.95 -24.94
N GLY A 100 42.62 -9.90 -24.00
CA GLY A 100 41.41 -10.66 -23.68
C GLY A 100 40.43 -9.86 -22.82
N VAL A 101 39.24 -9.55 -23.31
CA VAL A 101 38.22 -8.79 -22.59
C VAL A 101 36.88 -9.54 -22.46
N CYS A 102 36.22 -9.44 -21.33
CA CYS A 102 34.90 -10.04 -21.15
C CYS A 102 33.84 -9.30 -21.99
N ALA A 103 32.72 -9.98 -22.29
CA ALA A 103 31.64 -9.46 -23.13
C ALA A 103 31.09 -8.11 -22.62
N ARG A 104 31.16 -7.83 -21.32
CA ARG A 104 30.73 -6.55 -20.73
C ARG A 104 31.71 -5.42 -21.08
N CYS A 105 33.02 -5.67 -20.94
CA CYS A 105 34.05 -4.67 -21.28
C CYS A 105 34.08 -4.44 -22.79
N ARG A 106 33.94 -5.49 -23.59
CA ARG A 106 33.82 -5.38 -25.05
C ARG A 106 32.63 -4.53 -25.50
N ARG A 107 31.46 -4.72 -24.86
CA ARG A 107 30.28 -3.87 -25.12
C ARG A 107 30.51 -2.41 -24.74
N ARG A 108 31.32 -2.13 -23.70
CA ARG A 108 31.70 -0.75 -23.33
C ARG A 108 32.66 -0.12 -24.33
N GLU A 109 33.63 -0.88 -24.79
CA GLU A 109 34.57 -0.45 -25.82
C GLU A 109 33.87 -0.05 -27.13
N LEU A 110 32.77 -0.76 -27.47
CA LEU A 110 31.93 -0.49 -28.63
C LEU A 110 30.74 0.45 -28.31
N ALA A 111 30.87 1.28 -27.27
CA ALA A 111 29.82 2.24 -26.94
C ALA A 111 29.88 3.45 -27.87
N GLU A 112 28.71 3.83 -28.42
CA GLU A 112 28.54 5.00 -29.27
C GLU A 112 27.57 5.99 -28.59
N ALA A 113 27.61 7.27 -28.99
CA ALA A 113 26.63 8.25 -28.54
C ALA A 113 25.23 7.87 -29.06
N CYS A 114 24.28 7.71 -28.14
CA CYS A 114 22.93 7.36 -28.51
C CYS A 114 22.20 8.55 -29.13
N ALA A 115 21.65 8.39 -30.33
CA ALA A 115 20.93 9.45 -31.06
C ALA A 115 19.71 10.01 -30.30
N ARG A 116 19.11 9.22 -29.36
CA ARG A 116 17.92 9.62 -28.60
C ARG A 116 18.23 10.26 -27.23
N CYS A 117 19.33 9.89 -26.58
CA CYS A 117 19.65 10.41 -25.23
C CYS A 117 21.03 11.04 -25.12
N GLY A 118 21.81 11.11 -26.18
CA GLY A 118 23.15 11.72 -26.21
C GLY A 118 24.24 10.97 -25.43
N LEU A 119 23.87 9.98 -24.61
CA LEU A 119 24.82 9.29 -23.75
C LEU A 119 25.58 8.20 -24.52
N SER A 120 26.92 8.17 -24.35
CA SER A 120 27.75 7.08 -24.88
C SER A 120 27.39 5.77 -24.14
N LYS A 121 26.81 4.83 -24.86
CA LYS A 121 26.32 3.53 -24.33
C LYS A 121 26.47 2.43 -25.36
N PRO A 122 26.50 1.16 -24.90
CA PRO A 122 26.49 0.03 -25.83
C PRO A 122 25.30 0.12 -26.77
N VAL A 123 25.55 -0.02 -28.06
CA VAL A 123 24.56 0.02 -29.12
C VAL A 123 23.66 -1.23 -29.03
N ALA A 124 22.35 -1.02 -28.95
CA ALA A 124 21.35 -2.10 -28.97
C ALA A 124 20.63 -2.22 -30.30
N GLY A 125 20.63 -1.16 -31.08
CA GLY A 125 20.04 -1.08 -32.41
C GLY A 125 20.42 0.24 -33.07
N ARG A 126 19.97 0.43 -34.30
CA ARG A 126 20.14 1.69 -35.04
C ARG A 126 18.76 2.18 -35.48
N ASP A 127 18.58 3.50 -35.51
CA ASP A 127 17.34 4.13 -36.01
C ASP A 127 17.25 4.10 -37.56
N SER A 128 16.23 4.71 -38.12
CA SER A 128 16.02 4.79 -39.58
C SER A 128 17.17 5.50 -40.32
N GLU A 129 17.91 6.37 -39.63
CA GLU A 129 19.09 7.09 -40.16
C GLU A 129 20.41 6.37 -39.81
N ARG A 130 20.34 5.09 -39.41
CA ARG A 130 21.49 4.24 -39.01
C ARG A 130 22.28 4.76 -37.80
N ARG A 131 21.78 5.74 -37.06
CA ARG A 131 22.44 6.26 -35.86
C ARG A 131 22.26 5.29 -34.69
N ALA A 132 23.27 5.21 -33.83
CA ALA A 132 23.27 4.28 -32.70
C ALA A 132 22.15 4.59 -31.67
N VAL A 133 21.41 3.57 -31.25
CA VAL A 133 20.39 3.67 -30.20
C VAL A 133 20.71 2.68 -29.09
N CYS A 134 20.81 3.16 -27.85
CA CYS A 134 21.11 2.33 -26.69
C CYS A 134 19.88 1.47 -26.27
N ALA A 135 20.11 0.39 -25.50
CA ALA A 135 19.08 -0.53 -25.05
C ALA A 135 17.93 0.13 -24.25
N ARG A 136 18.19 1.29 -23.65
CA ARG A 136 17.16 2.06 -22.91
C ARG A 136 16.24 2.82 -23.86
N CYS A 137 16.77 3.31 -24.98
CA CYS A 137 16.07 4.13 -25.94
C CYS A 137 15.54 3.34 -27.14
N ALA A 138 16.05 2.13 -27.36
CA ALA A 138 15.60 1.25 -28.45
C ALA A 138 14.14 0.87 -28.24
N ASP A 139 13.36 0.90 -29.34
CA ASP A 139 12.00 0.43 -29.34
C ASP A 139 11.99 -1.09 -29.20
N ARG A 140 11.33 -1.58 -28.15
CA ARG A 140 11.18 -3.01 -27.96
C ARG A 140 10.08 -3.52 -28.89
N PRO A 141 10.32 -4.59 -29.66
CA PRO A 141 9.26 -5.16 -30.51
C PRO A 141 8.06 -5.55 -29.65
N GLN A 142 6.89 -5.04 -30.04
CA GLN A 142 5.64 -5.35 -29.38
C GLN A 142 5.09 -6.67 -29.95
N ARG A 143 4.71 -7.60 -29.06
CA ARG A 143 4.08 -8.87 -29.39
C ARG A 143 2.82 -9.06 -28.56
N THR A 144 1.94 -9.93 -29.02
CA THR A 144 0.73 -10.29 -28.29
C THR A 144 1.10 -11.09 -27.05
N CYS A 145 0.72 -10.61 -25.88
CA CYS A 145 0.91 -11.33 -24.63
C CYS A 145 -0.13 -12.44 -24.51
N GLY A 146 0.28 -13.69 -24.36
CA GLY A 146 -0.64 -14.82 -24.23
C GLY A 146 -1.48 -14.81 -22.95
N ARG A 147 -1.10 -13.98 -21.94
CA ARG A 147 -1.86 -13.87 -20.69
C ARG A 147 -2.94 -12.79 -20.72
N CYS A 148 -2.70 -11.64 -21.36
CA CYS A 148 -3.66 -10.54 -21.41
C CYS A 148 -4.13 -10.16 -22.81
N GLY A 149 -3.71 -10.88 -23.85
CA GLY A 149 -4.08 -10.65 -25.25
C GLY A 149 -3.57 -9.34 -25.87
N ARG A 150 -2.87 -8.48 -25.12
CA ARG A 150 -2.45 -7.15 -25.58
C ARG A 150 -1.09 -7.20 -26.29
N ARG A 151 -0.94 -6.40 -27.34
CA ARG A 151 0.37 -6.15 -27.97
C ARG A 151 1.19 -5.22 -27.08
N ARG A 152 2.28 -5.75 -26.51
CA ARG A 152 3.15 -5.04 -25.58
C ARG A 152 4.60 -5.52 -25.68
N PRO A 153 5.57 -4.75 -25.14
CA PRO A 153 6.91 -5.25 -24.94
C PRO A 153 6.88 -6.52 -24.06
N ILE A 154 7.58 -7.55 -24.50
CA ILE A 154 7.60 -8.86 -23.84
C ILE A 154 8.74 -8.90 -22.82
N ALA A 155 8.40 -9.28 -21.58
CA ALA A 155 9.35 -9.53 -20.49
C ALA A 155 9.96 -10.93 -20.59
N ARG A 156 9.13 -11.93 -20.91
CA ARG A 156 9.53 -13.32 -21.10
C ARG A 156 8.98 -13.83 -22.43
N ARG A 157 9.87 -14.31 -23.28
CA ARG A 157 9.49 -14.92 -24.56
C ARG A 157 8.91 -16.31 -24.35
N ALA A 158 8.08 -16.71 -25.30
CA ALA A 158 7.55 -18.06 -25.39
C ALA A 158 8.68 -19.09 -25.32
N HIS A 159 8.48 -20.14 -24.53
CA HIS A 159 9.39 -21.28 -24.41
C HIS A 159 8.58 -22.55 -24.12
N GLY A 160 8.71 -23.56 -24.98
CA GLY A 160 7.84 -24.72 -24.95
C GLY A 160 6.37 -24.30 -25.10
N ASP A 161 5.50 -24.79 -24.24
CA ASP A 161 4.07 -24.48 -24.23
C ASP A 161 3.72 -23.16 -23.56
N GLU A 162 4.70 -22.45 -22.97
CA GLU A 162 4.48 -21.15 -22.33
C GLU A 162 4.48 -20.02 -23.36
N PRO A 163 3.43 -19.17 -23.37
CA PRO A 163 3.31 -18.07 -24.32
C PRO A 163 4.21 -16.87 -23.97
N ASP A 164 4.33 -15.93 -24.91
CA ASP A 164 4.95 -14.63 -24.67
C ASP A 164 4.23 -13.88 -23.52
N ILE A 165 4.96 -13.39 -22.53
CA ILE A 165 4.40 -12.67 -21.38
C ILE A 165 4.95 -11.23 -21.34
N CYS A 166 4.06 -10.24 -21.33
CA CYS A 166 4.44 -8.82 -21.28
C CYS A 166 4.93 -8.37 -19.88
N ASP A 167 5.63 -7.23 -19.83
CA ASP A 167 6.15 -6.65 -18.57
C ASP A 167 5.06 -6.49 -17.49
N GLY A 168 3.80 -6.21 -17.87
CA GLY A 168 2.69 -6.03 -16.93
C GLY A 168 2.11 -7.34 -16.38
N CYS A 169 2.22 -8.45 -17.15
CA CYS A 169 1.75 -9.76 -16.74
C CYS A 169 2.86 -10.65 -16.16
N PHE A 170 4.11 -10.26 -16.33
CA PHE A 170 5.25 -11.03 -15.82
C PHE A 170 5.28 -10.95 -14.30
N GLN A 171 5.18 -12.07 -13.66
CA GLN A 171 5.40 -12.25 -12.23
C GLN A 171 6.74 -12.96 -12.04
N MET A 172 7.62 -12.35 -11.26
CA MET A 172 8.87 -13.01 -10.89
C MET A 172 8.54 -14.25 -10.06
N PRO A 173 9.12 -15.40 -10.38
CA PRO A 173 8.89 -16.63 -9.62
C PRO A 173 9.17 -16.43 -8.14
N THR A 174 8.33 -17.00 -7.28
CA THR A 174 8.49 -16.96 -5.83
C THR A 174 9.21 -18.21 -5.35
N ALA A 175 10.08 -18.04 -4.37
CA ALA A 175 10.76 -19.11 -3.66
C ALA A 175 11.10 -18.64 -2.25
N ASP A 176 11.48 -19.58 -1.38
CA ASP A 176 11.99 -19.25 -0.06
C ASP A 176 13.40 -18.66 -0.21
N CYS A 177 13.55 -17.41 0.22
CA CYS A 177 14.82 -16.72 0.08
C CYS A 177 15.88 -17.34 0.99
N SER A 178 17.00 -17.81 0.43
CA SER A 178 18.11 -18.41 1.16
C SER A 178 18.71 -17.51 2.24
N ARG A 179 18.52 -16.17 2.14
CA ARG A 179 19.07 -15.21 3.11
C ARG A 179 18.10 -14.79 4.21
N CYS A 180 16.79 -14.68 3.95
CA CYS A 180 15.82 -14.20 4.93
C CYS A 180 14.70 -15.20 5.25
N GLY A 181 14.69 -16.38 4.65
CA GLY A 181 13.69 -17.43 4.86
C GLY A 181 12.27 -17.11 4.40
N ARG A 182 12.01 -15.91 3.87
CA ARG A 182 10.65 -15.48 3.49
C ARG A 182 10.32 -15.93 2.08
N HIS A 183 9.12 -16.48 1.90
CA HIS A 183 8.58 -16.79 0.57
C HIS A 183 8.28 -15.50 -0.20
N ARG A 184 9.10 -15.17 -1.19
CA ARG A 184 9.03 -13.90 -1.94
C ARG A 184 9.51 -14.08 -3.38
N PRO A 185 9.22 -13.10 -4.28
CA PRO A 185 9.84 -13.06 -5.59
C PRO A 185 11.37 -13.09 -5.48
N CYS A 186 11.98 -14.14 -6.03
CA CYS A 186 13.43 -14.36 -5.97
C CYS A 186 14.03 -14.37 -7.37
N SER A 187 15.24 -13.81 -7.49
CA SER A 187 16.09 -14.05 -8.65
C SER A 187 16.59 -15.49 -8.58
N PHE A 188 16.54 -16.18 -9.73
CA PHE A 188 16.92 -17.60 -9.82
C PHE A 188 16.11 -18.52 -8.87
N ALA A 189 14.80 -18.31 -8.80
CA ALA A 189 13.89 -19.07 -7.93
C ALA A 189 13.99 -20.59 -8.10
N SER A 190 14.40 -21.08 -9.27
CA SER A 190 14.67 -22.49 -9.56
C SER A 190 16.09 -22.93 -9.27
N GLY A 191 16.96 -22.03 -8.81
CA GLY A 191 18.36 -22.34 -8.49
C GLY A 191 18.52 -22.85 -7.05
N PRO A 192 19.73 -23.36 -6.71
CA PRO A 192 20.00 -23.89 -5.38
C PRO A 192 19.94 -22.83 -4.27
N GLU A 193 20.19 -21.56 -4.59
CA GLU A 193 20.17 -20.44 -3.64
C GLU A 193 19.31 -19.27 -4.16
N PRO A 194 18.00 -19.35 -4.08
CA PRO A 194 17.12 -18.26 -4.48
C PRO A 194 17.29 -17.06 -3.54
N VAL A 195 17.56 -15.86 -4.08
CA VAL A 195 17.70 -14.63 -3.29
C VAL A 195 16.63 -13.63 -3.68
N CYS A 196 15.84 -13.18 -2.70
CA CYS A 196 14.79 -12.19 -2.96
C CYS A 196 15.39 -10.82 -3.31
N THR A 197 14.61 -9.99 -4.01
CA THR A 197 15.03 -8.65 -4.45
C THR A 197 15.48 -7.72 -3.32
N GLY A 198 14.99 -7.95 -2.09
CA GLY A 198 15.40 -7.20 -0.90
C GLY A 198 16.75 -7.64 -0.33
N CYS A 199 17.09 -8.94 -0.47
CA CYS A 199 18.34 -9.52 0.01
C CYS A 199 19.43 -9.58 -1.07
N ALA A 200 19.05 -9.37 -2.33
CA ALA A 200 20.02 -9.36 -3.43
C ALA A 200 21.09 -8.29 -3.20
N PRO A 201 22.40 -8.63 -3.34
CA PRO A 201 23.47 -7.68 -3.12
C PRO A 201 23.36 -6.53 -4.13
N ARG A 202 23.18 -5.32 -3.64
CA ARG A 202 23.24 -4.11 -4.46
C ARG A 202 24.71 -3.73 -4.63
N ARG A 203 25.09 -3.37 -5.86
CA ARG A 203 26.42 -2.84 -6.08
C ARG A 203 26.55 -1.52 -5.29
N VAL A 204 27.40 -1.50 -4.30
CA VAL A 204 27.77 -0.29 -3.57
C VAL A 204 29.02 0.32 -4.15
N THR A 205 29.11 1.64 -4.12
CA THR A 205 30.29 2.43 -4.53
C THR A 205 30.44 3.57 -3.54
N THR A 206 31.64 4.07 -3.38
CA THR A 206 31.87 5.28 -2.59
C THR A 206 31.17 6.45 -3.27
N CYS A 207 30.30 7.14 -2.54
CA CYS A 207 29.62 8.31 -3.04
C CYS A 207 30.62 9.48 -3.17
N ALA A 208 30.69 10.11 -4.34
CA ALA A 208 31.58 11.23 -4.60
C ALA A 208 31.28 12.46 -3.72
N ARG A 209 30.05 12.56 -3.15
CA ARG A 209 29.64 13.71 -2.33
C ARG A 209 29.78 13.52 -0.84
N CYS A 210 29.40 12.36 -0.30
CA CYS A 210 29.43 12.12 1.15
C CYS A 210 30.47 11.09 1.58
N GLY A 211 31.22 10.49 0.67
CA GLY A 211 32.25 9.49 0.96
C GLY A 211 31.70 8.13 1.44
N GLN A 212 30.40 7.99 1.66
CA GLN A 212 29.81 6.76 2.17
C GLN A 212 29.66 5.69 1.09
N LEU A 213 29.83 4.42 1.48
CA LEU A 213 29.54 3.27 0.63
C LEU A 213 28.04 3.07 0.51
N ALA A 214 27.48 3.33 -0.67
CA ALA A 214 26.04 3.20 -0.92
C ALA A 214 25.78 2.84 -2.40
N PRO A 215 24.58 2.29 -2.71
CA PRO A 215 24.17 2.10 -4.10
C PRO A 215 24.07 3.44 -4.83
N PRO A 216 24.68 3.60 -6.01
CA PRO A 216 24.62 4.85 -6.75
C PRO A 216 23.22 5.09 -7.35
N ALA A 217 22.66 6.26 -7.11
CA ALA A 217 21.44 6.75 -7.75
C ALA A 217 21.74 7.37 -9.12
N ALA A 218 22.83 8.11 -9.24
CA ALA A 218 23.31 8.71 -10.49
C ALA A 218 24.85 8.60 -10.59
N ASN A 219 25.35 8.69 -11.82
CA ASN A 219 26.79 8.89 -12.07
C ASN A 219 26.93 10.26 -12.75
N TRP A 220 27.38 11.25 -11.99
CA TRP A 220 27.68 12.57 -12.48
C TRP A 220 29.16 12.70 -12.86
N THR A 221 29.60 13.85 -13.35
CA THR A 221 30.98 14.08 -13.74
C THR A 221 31.95 13.90 -12.57
N GLU A 222 31.55 14.24 -11.36
CA GLU A 222 32.28 14.06 -10.11
C GLU A 222 32.36 12.59 -9.64
N GLY A 223 31.56 11.69 -10.24
CA GLY A 223 31.51 10.28 -9.89
C GLY A 223 30.12 9.77 -9.48
N PRO A 224 30.05 8.57 -8.86
CA PRO A 224 28.80 7.99 -8.40
C PRO A 224 28.23 8.77 -7.20
N VAL A 225 26.95 9.10 -7.26
CA VAL A 225 26.22 9.83 -6.20
C VAL A 225 25.15 8.93 -5.60
N CYS A 226 25.13 8.79 -4.27
CA CYS A 226 24.13 7.98 -3.55
C CYS A 226 22.74 8.63 -3.55
N ASP A 227 21.70 7.85 -3.23
CA ASP A 227 20.31 8.31 -3.28
C ASP A 227 20.00 9.52 -2.37
N PRO A 228 20.48 9.55 -1.10
CA PRO A 228 20.31 10.74 -0.26
C PRO A 228 20.95 12.01 -0.86
N CYS A 229 22.18 11.95 -1.30
CA CYS A 229 22.88 13.11 -1.89
C CYS A 229 22.24 13.55 -3.21
N TYR A 230 21.80 12.63 -4.04
CA TYR A 230 21.07 12.91 -5.27
C TYR A 230 19.72 13.60 -4.99
N THR A 231 18.96 13.07 -4.04
CA THR A 231 17.67 13.63 -3.65
C THR A 231 17.81 15.02 -3.02
N THR A 232 18.83 15.21 -2.17
CA THR A 232 19.15 16.51 -1.56
C THR A 232 19.51 17.54 -2.62
N ALA A 233 20.38 17.19 -3.58
CA ALA A 233 20.73 18.08 -4.68
C ALA A 233 19.52 18.53 -5.49
N LEU A 234 18.55 17.64 -5.74
CA LEU A 234 17.35 17.98 -6.48
C LEU A 234 16.30 18.79 -5.67
N ARG A 235 16.51 19.04 -4.37
CA ARG A 235 15.60 19.89 -3.57
C ARG A 235 15.86 21.38 -3.79
N HIS A 236 17.10 21.76 -4.12
CA HIS A 236 17.44 23.17 -4.33
C HIS A 236 16.94 23.67 -5.68
N ARG A 237 16.08 24.67 -5.64
CA ARG A 237 15.59 25.37 -6.83
C ARG A 237 15.88 26.87 -6.69
N GLY A 238 16.46 27.43 -7.72
CA GLY A 238 16.82 28.85 -7.74
C GLY A 238 17.25 29.31 -9.14
N THR A 239 17.63 30.55 -9.26
CA THR A 239 18.14 31.10 -10.52
C THR A 239 19.60 30.65 -10.72
N CYS A 240 19.85 29.95 -11.83
CA CYS A 240 21.21 29.50 -12.19
C CYS A 240 22.09 30.70 -12.52
N GLY A 241 23.25 30.79 -11.90
CA GLY A 241 24.21 31.87 -12.14
C GLY A 241 24.80 31.94 -13.55
N ARG A 242 24.66 30.85 -14.36
CA ARG A 242 25.16 30.82 -15.76
C ARG A 242 24.07 31.08 -16.79
N CYS A 243 22.89 30.48 -16.68
CA CYS A 243 21.82 30.63 -17.68
C CYS A 243 20.68 31.53 -17.22
N HIS A 244 20.73 32.07 -16.02
CA HIS A 244 19.74 32.95 -15.39
C HIS A 244 18.30 32.42 -15.39
N THR A 245 18.13 31.10 -15.56
CA THR A 245 16.82 30.45 -15.55
C THR A 245 16.59 29.81 -14.17
N THR A 246 15.34 29.83 -13.68
CA THR A 246 14.95 29.17 -12.43
C THR A 246 14.90 27.66 -12.61
N ARG A 247 15.88 26.95 -12.06
CA ARG A 247 16.09 25.52 -12.24
C ARG A 247 16.52 24.82 -10.94
N ARG A 248 16.62 23.51 -10.96
CA ARG A 248 17.26 22.74 -9.89
C ARG A 248 18.76 23.04 -9.90
N LEU A 249 19.28 23.56 -8.79
CA LEU A 249 20.69 23.89 -8.66
C LEU A 249 21.41 22.71 -8.00
N VAL A 250 22.42 22.19 -8.65
CA VAL A 250 23.09 20.92 -8.26
C VAL A 250 24.58 21.05 -8.00
N VAL A 251 25.20 22.17 -8.37
CA VAL A 251 26.64 22.42 -8.21
C VAL A 251 26.87 23.83 -7.65
N PRO A 252 27.76 24.02 -6.63
CA PRO A 252 28.40 22.99 -5.81
C PRO A 252 27.40 22.14 -5.04
N ALA A 253 27.86 21.02 -4.46
CA ALA A 253 26.99 20.15 -3.68
C ALA A 253 26.53 20.86 -2.39
N GLY A 254 25.22 20.97 -2.16
CA GLY A 254 24.67 21.50 -0.91
C GLY A 254 23.74 22.72 -1.08
N PRO A 255 23.41 23.39 0.03
CA PRO A 255 22.50 24.56 0.02
C PRO A 255 23.04 25.77 -0.73
N GLU A 256 24.34 25.83 -0.99
CA GLU A 256 25.00 26.91 -1.72
C GLU A 256 25.11 26.64 -3.23
N ALA A 257 24.32 25.70 -3.76
CA ALA A 257 24.32 25.39 -5.17
C ALA A 257 23.89 26.58 -6.01
N THR A 258 24.71 26.99 -6.97
CA THR A 258 24.49 28.15 -7.85
C THR A 258 24.29 27.78 -9.31
N THR A 259 24.62 26.54 -9.70
CA THR A 259 24.65 26.13 -11.12
C THR A 259 23.73 24.94 -11.37
N CYS A 260 22.92 25.02 -12.43
CA CYS A 260 22.05 23.90 -12.85
C CYS A 260 22.88 22.79 -13.53
N ALA A 261 22.28 21.60 -13.65
CA ALA A 261 22.96 20.44 -14.18
C ALA A 261 23.44 20.63 -15.64
N ASP A 262 22.63 21.26 -16.50
CA ASP A 262 22.99 21.50 -17.91
C ASP A 262 24.20 22.43 -18.02
N CYS A 263 24.21 23.52 -17.28
CA CYS A 263 25.34 24.46 -17.25
C CYS A 263 26.59 23.86 -16.61
N ALA A 264 26.42 22.87 -15.76
CA ALA A 264 27.53 22.10 -15.15
C ALA A 264 28.00 20.93 -16.02
N GLY A 265 27.41 20.70 -17.19
CA GLY A 265 27.71 19.56 -18.05
C GLY A 265 27.34 18.20 -17.46
N LEU A 266 26.43 18.17 -16.49
CA LEU A 266 25.96 16.93 -15.89
C LEU A 266 24.94 16.23 -16.79
N PRO A 267 24.95 14.88 -16.85
CA PRO A 267 23.93 14.17 -17.61
C PRO A 267 22.52 14.54 -17.14
N ALA A 268 21.60 14.79 -18.07
CA ALA A 268 20.18 15.11 -17.79
C ALA A 268 19.42 13.90 -17.23
N THR A 269 19.88 13.34 -16.12
CA THR A 269 19.30 12.16 -15.47
C THR A 269 18.08 12.48 -14.61
N HIS A 270 17.70 13.73 -14.50
CA HIS A 270 16.67 14.29 -13.65
C HIS A 270 15.59 15.07 -14.42
N VAL A 271 15.69 15.17 -15.75
CA VAL A 271 14.67 15.82 -16.58
C VAL A 271 13.72 14.76 -17.12
N CYS A 272 12.43 14.96 -16.85
CA CYS A 272 11.38 14.05 -17.34
C CYS A 272 11.22 14.18 -18.85
N THR A 273 11.26 13.06 -19.57
CA THR A 273 11.12 13.05 -21.04
C THR A 273 9.72 13.41 -21.51
N ASP A 274 8.69 13.27 -20.68
CA ASP A 274 7.29 13.50 -21.06
C ASP A 274 6.82 14.92 -20.70
N CYS A 275 7.21 15.47 -19.55
CA CYS A 275 6.74 16.79 -19.09
C CYS A 275 7.85 17.85 -18.94
N GLY A 276 9.11 17.49 -19.17
CA GLY A 276 10.25 18.41 -19.05
C GLY A 276 10.59 18.85 -17.61
N ILE A 277 9.81 18.45 -16.60
CA ILE A 277 10.06 18.85 -15.21
C ILE A 277 11.33 18.18 -14.69
N GLU A 278 12.15 18.97 -14.01
CA GLU A 278 13.33 18.49 -13.30
C GLU A 278 12.91 17.86 -11.98
N ASP A 279 13.04 16.54 -11.87
CA ASP A 279 12.78 15.78 -10.66
C ASP A 279 13.50 14.43 -10.66
N LYS A 280 13.44 13.71 -9.54
CA LYS A 280 13.93 12.34 -9.45
C LYS A 280 13.14 11.44 -10.39
N LEU A 281 13.84 10.89 -11.39
CA LEU A 281 13.19 10.02 -12.37
C LEU A 281 12.88 8.64 -11.78
N TYR A 282 11.66 8.18 -12.01
CA TYR A 282 11.18 6.87 -11.53
C TYR A 282 11.60 5.74 -12.47
N ALA A 283 11.27 5.83 -13.74
CA ALA A 283 11.57 4.80 -14.74
C ALA A 283 11.61 5.35 -16.17
N ARG A 284 12.53 4.83 -16.98
CA ARG A 284 12.63 5.13 -18.41
C ARG A 284 12.65 6.63 -18.74
N GLY A 285 13.31 7.42 -17.91
CA GLY A 285 13.42 8.87 -18.12
C GLY A 285 12.19 9.67 -17.70
N ARG A 286 11.22 9.09 -17.00
CA ARG A 286 9.98 9.74 -16.58
C ARG A 286 9.95 9.99 -15.08
N CYS A 287 9.39 11.12 -14.66
CA CYS A 287 9.02 11.38 -13.28
C CYS A 287 7.90 10.43 -12.81
N GLU A 288 7.64 10.40 -11.51
CA GLU A 288 6.62 9.50 -10.92
C GLU A 288 5.22 9.78 -11.46
N HIS A 289 4.84 11.06 -11.67
CA HIS A 289 3.52 11.44 -12.21
C HIS A 289 3.34 10.97 -13.66
N CYS A 290 4.30 11.21 -14.54
CA CYS A 290 4.22 10.76 -15.92
C CYS A 290 4.24 9.23 -16.04
N ALA A 291 5.05 8.57 -15.22
CA ALA A 291 5.06 7.11 -15.14
C ALA A 291 3.72 6.56 -14.62
N LEU A 292 3.11 7.23 -13.64
CA LEU A 292 1.80 6.87 -13.11
C LEU A 292 0.71 7.03 -14.17
N ARG A 293 0.62 8.22 -14.80
CA ARG A 293 -0.36 8.49 -15.87
C ARG A 293 -0.28 7.41 -16.95
N ARG A 294 0.90 7.16 -17.48
CA ARG A 294 1.10 6.15 -18.53
C ARG A 294 0.67 4.75 -18.07
N ARG A 295 1.08 4.32 -16.88
CA ARG A 295 0.71 3.00 -16.37
C ARG A 295 -0.77 2.84 -16.12
N THR A 296 -1.42 3.88 -15.60
CA THR A 296 -2.88 3.87 -15.38
C THR A 296 -3.61 3.78 -16.72
N SER A 297 -3.21 4.57 -17.72
CA SER A 297 -3.80 4.49 -19.06
C SER A 297 -3.58 3.12 -19.70
N GLU A 298 -2.39 2.53 -19.57
CA GLU A 298 -2.10 1.18 -20.05
C GLU A 298 -2.95 0.11 -19.36
N LEU A 299 -3.26 0.27 -18.07
CA LEU A 299 -4.08 -0.67 -17.33
C LEU A 299 -5.55 -0.57 -17.70
N LEU A 300 -6.08 0.64 -17.86
CA LEU A 300 -7.50 0.90 -18.12
C LEU A 300 -7.88 0.84 -19.61
N GLY A 301 -6.94 1.07 -20.52
CA GLY A 301 -7.13 0.92 -21.96
C GLY A 301 -7.10 -0.56 -22.39
N ALA A 302 -8.17 -1.29 -22.14
CA ALA A 302 -8.28 -2.73 -22.42
C ALA A 302 -8.31 -3.02 -23.92
N GLY A 303 -7.15 -3.30 -24.53
CA GLY A 303 -7.08 -3.73 -25.95
C GLY A 303 -7.24 -2.63 -27.00
N GLY A 304 -7.55 -1.41 -26.60
CA GLY A 304 -7.64 -0.21 -27.44
C GLY A 304 -6.92 0.97 -26.78
N GLU A 305 -6.63 2.02 -27.55
CA GLU A 305 -5.91 3.21 -27.05
C GLU A 305 -6.78 4.11 -26.16
N GLN A 306 -8.10 3.89 -26.11
CA GLN A 306 -9.04 4.74 -25.37
C GLN A 306 -9.55 4.07 -24.09
N ILE A 307 -9.51 4.81 -22.98
CA ILE A 307 -10.14 4.45 -21.72
C ILE A 307 -11.65 4.58 -21.90
N THR A 308 -12.44 3.59 -21.51
CA THR A 308 -13.90 3.68 -21.53
C THR A 308 -14.36 4.85 -20.66
N SER A 309 -15.38 5.60 -21.10
CA SER A 309 -15.94 6.74 -20.37
C SER A 309 -16.31 6.39 -18.92
N ALA A 310 -16.79 5.16 -18.71
CA ALA A 310 -17.14 4.63 -17.39
C ALA A 310 -15.95 4.56 -16.40
N LEU A 311 -14.71 4.46 -16.87
CA LEU A 311 -13.51 4.34 -16.01
C LEU A 311 -12.67 5.62 -15.96
N MET A 312 -13.11 6.70 -16.64
CA MET A 312 -12.40 7.98 -16.63
C MET A 312 -12.25 8.56 -15.22
N GLY A 313 -13.29 8.49 -14.39
CA GLY A 313 -13.23 8.95 -13.00
C GLY A 313 -12.16 8.23 -12.17
N VAL A 314 -11.99 6.92 -12.37
CA VAL A 314 -10.91 6.15 -11.71
C VAL A 314 -9.53 6.56 -12.24
N HIS A 315 -9.41 6.78 -13.55
CA HIS A 315 -8.17 7.26 -14.15
C HIS A 315 -7.72 8.56 -13.50
N GLU A 316 -8.62 9.55 -13.46
CA GLU A 316 -8.35 10.86 -12.87
C GLU A 316 -8.02 10.77 -11.37
N ALA A 317 -8.80 9.99 -10.61
CA ALA A 317 -8.57 9.80 -9.19
C ALA A 317 -7.20 9.15 -8.88
N ILE A 318 -6.72 8.26 -9.74
CA ILE A 318 -5.40 7.63 -9.56
C ILE A 318 -4.27 8.61 -9.93
N ILE A 319 -4.39 9.35 -11.03
CA ILE A 319 -3.31 10.22 -11.51
C ILE A 319 -3.18 11.52 -10.72
N SER A 320 -4.26 11.99 -10.09
CA SER A 320 -4.28 13.19 -9.25
C SER A 320 -3.72 13.00 -7.85
N THR A 321 -3.29 11.78 -7.50
CA THR A 321 -2.75 11.49 -6.16
C THR A 321 -1.52 12.33 -5.81
N THR A 322 -1.44 12.76 -4.57
CA THR A 322 -0.25 13.46 -4.02
C THR A 322 0.93 12.50 -3.75
N THR A 323 0.69 11.19 -3.78
CA THR A 323 1.71 10.16 -3.54
C THR A 323 1.84 9.20 -4.74
N PRO A 324 2.36 9.67 -5.90
CA PRO A 324 2.44 8.88 -7.13
C PRO A 324 3.22 7.58 -6.94
N ARG A 325 4.23 7.59 -6.06
CA ARG A 325 5.04 6.42 -5.73
C ARG A 325 4.22 5.28 -5.14
N THR A 326 3.31 5.62 -4.22
CA THR A 326 2.40 4.65 -3.59
C THR A 326 1.45 4.06 -4.63
N ALA A 327 0.88 4.90 -5.49
CA ALA A 327 0.01 4.46 -6.57
C ALA A 327 0.75 3.57 -7.59
N LEU A 328 1.98 3.91 -7.96
CA LEU A 328 2.83 3.09 -8.83
C LEU A 328 3.14 1.70 -8.23
N ASN A 329 3.39 1.65 -6.92
CA ASN A 329 3.62 0.38 -6.23
C ASN A 329 2.34 -0.48 -6.19
N TRP A 330 1.18 0.15 -5.96
CA TRP A 330 -0.11 -0.51 -6.00
C TRP A 330 -0.42 -1.07 -7.41
N LEU A 331 -0.20 -0.28 -8.46
CA LEU A 331 -0.37 -0.72 -9.85
C LEU A 331 0.59 -1.86 -10.25
N ARG A 332 1.76 -1.96 -9.62
CA ARG A 332 2.77 -2.98 -9.94
C ARG A 332 2.39 -4.37 -9.47
N GLY A 333 1.84 -4.52 -8.28
CA GLY A 333 1.60 -5.82 -7.65
C GLY A 333 0.37 -5.91 -6.77
N GLY A 334 -0.41 -4.83 -6.65
CA GLY A 334 -1.61 -4.81 -5.81
C GLY A 334 -2.71 -5.73 -6.35
N ALA A 335 -3.32 -6.52 -5.47
CA ALA A 335 -4.45 -7.35 -5.85
C ALA A 335 -5.62 -6.51 -6.40
N GLY A 336 -5.88 -5.32 -5.81
CA GLY A 336 -6.89 -4.38 -6.31
C GLY A 336 -6.61 -3.86 -7.72
N ALA A 337 -5.33 -3.67 -8.09
CA ALA A 337 -4.97 -3.25 -9.43
C ALA A 337 -5.23 -4.36 -10.47
N ARG A 338 -5.07 -5.64 -10.08
CA ARG A 338 -5.44 -6.77 -10.95
C ARG A 338 -6.94 -6.84 -11.18
N LEU A 339 -7.73 -6.69 -10.12
CA LEU A 339 -9.19 -6.63 -10.22
C LEU A 339 -9.65 -5.46 -11.10
N LEU A 340 -9.02 -4.30 -10.96
CA LEU A 340 -9.30 -3.15 -11.83
C LEU A 340 -8.95 -3.44 -13.30
N ALA A 341 -7.86 -4.15 -13.55
CA ALA A 341 -7.52 -4.61 -14.90
C ALA A 341 -8.53 -5.63 -15.46
N ASP A 342 -9.09 -6.49 -14.61
CA ASP A 342 -10.13 -7.44 -14.99
C ASP A 342 -11.45 -6.73 -15.32
N ILE A 343 -11.81 -5.70 -14.56
CA ILE A 343 -12.95 -4.81 -14.87
C ILE A 343 -12.71 -4.09 -16.21
N ALA A 344 -11.55 -3.49 -16.40
CA ALA A 344 -11.20 -2.79 -17.64
C ALA A 344 -11.21 -3.70 -18.88
N ALA A 345 -10.91 -4.98 -18.68
CA ALA A 345 -10.92 -5.99 -19.74
C ALA A 345 -12.29 -6.69 -19.92
N GLY A 346 -13.33 -6.29 -19.16
CA GLY A 346 -14.66 -6.91 -19.21
C GLY A 346 -14.75 -8.33 -18.60
N ARG A 347 -13.69 -8.81 -17.95
CA ARG A 347 -13.68 -10.13 -17.29
C ARG A 347 -14.38 -10.14 -15.93
N LEU A 348 -14.48 -8.98 -15.28
CA LEU A 348 -15.20 -8.78 -14.04
C LEU A 348 -16.19 -7.63 -14.24
N ALA A 349 -17.46 -7.85 -13.91
CA ALA A 349 -18.48 -6.80 -13.98
C ALA A 349 -18.18 -5.70 -12.96
N CYS A 350 -18.32 -4.43 -13.38
CA CYS A 350 -18.16 -3.28 -12.50
C CYS A 350 -19.44 -3.06 -11.66
N THR A 351 -19.73 -3.98 -10.75
CA THR A 351 -20.92 -3.93 -9.88
C THR A 351 -20.55 -4.28 -8.44
N HIS A 352 -21.33 -3.80 -7.48
CA HIS A 352 -21.16 -4.18 -6.09
C HIS A 352 -21.28 -5.69 -5.88
N GLN A 353 -22.21 -6.35 -6.58
CA GLN A 353 -22.45 -7.78 -6.46
C GLN A 353 -21.25 -8.61 -6.92
N ALA A 354 -20.64 -8.26 -8.05
CA ALA A 354 -19.44 -8.94 -8.56
C ALA A 354 -18.25 -8.80 -7.60
N LEU A 355 -18.12 -7.63 -6.95
CA LEU A 355 -17.08 -7.39 -5.95
C LEU A 355 -17.39 -8.08 -4.60
N ASP A 356 -18.65 -8.25 -4.23
CA ASP A 356 -19.05 -8.98 -3.01
C ASP A 356 -18.76 -10.48 -3.12
N SER A 357 -18.97 -11.04 -4.30
CA SER A 357 -18.75 -12.47 -4.57
C SER A 357 -17.29 -12.81 -4.86
N HIS A 358 -16.39 -11.82 -4.92
CA HIS A 358 -15.01 -12.06 -5.31
C HIS A 358 -14.18 -12.73 -4.20
N PRO A 359 -13.43 -13.82 -4.46
CA PRO A 359 -12.69 -14.57 -3.44
C PRO A 359 -11.62 -13.73 -2.72
N GLN A 360 -11.07 -12.70 -3.35
CA GLN A 360 -10.13 -11.76 -2.74
C GLN A 360 -10.88 -10.59 -2.06
N ALA A 361 -11.71 -10.87 -1.07
CA ALA A 361 -12.63 -9.90 -0.44
C ALA A 361 -11.97 -8.58 0.00
N ARG A 362 -10.76 -8.62 0.57
CA ARG A 362 -10.06 -7.38 1.00
C ARG A 362 -9.66 -6.50 -0.17
N ALA A 363 -9.20 -7.10 -1.27
CA ALA A 363 -8.81 -6.36 -2.46
C ALA A 363 -10.02 -5.78 -3.19
N ALA A 364 -11.11 -6.55 -3.27
CA ALA A 364 -12.39 -6.14 -3.83
C ALA A 364 -13.01 -5.00 -3.02
N ASP A 365 -12.95 -5.07 -1.69
CA ASP A 365 -13.43 -4.01 -0.80
C ASP A 365 -12.64 -2.69 -0.98
N TYR A 366 -11.31 -2.76 -1.02
CA TYR A 366 -10.49 -1.57 -1.30
C TYR A 366 -10.81 -0.97 -2.67
N LEU A 367 -10.87 -1.81 -3.72
CA LEU A 367 -11.20 -1.36 -5.07
C LEU A 367 -12.59 -0.74 -5.14
N ARG A 368 -13.59 -1.32 -4.45
CA ARG A 368 -14.94 -0.75 -4.35
C ARG A 368 -14.91 0.67 -3.82
N HIS A 369 -14.14 0.93 -2.76
CA HIS A 369 -14.03 2.29 -2.21
C HIS A 369 -13.37 3.25 -3.21
N VAL A 370 -12.39 2.80 -4.00
CA VAL A 370 -11.82 3.60 -5.09
C VAL A 370 -12.88 3.91 -6.14
N LEU A 371 -13.66 2.92 -6.58
CA LEU A 371 -14.70 3.06 -7.60
C LEU A 371 -15.85 3.99 -7.13
N VAL A 372 -16.25 3.88 -5.87
CA VAL A 372 -17.27 4.77 -5.28
C VAL A 372 -16.73 6.19 -5.13
N ALA A 373 -15.50 6.36 -4.63
CA ALA A 373 -14.90 7.68 -4.45
C ALA A 373 -14.66 8.42 -5.79
N SER A 374 -14.46 7.67 -6.87
CA SER A 374 -14.32 8.20 -8.24
C SER A 374 -15.64 8.33 -9.00
N GLY A 375 -16.78 8.06 -8.37
CA GLY A 375 -18.11 8.18 -8.99
C GLY A 375 -18.48 7.07 -9.98
N VAL A 376 -17.66 6.04 -10.11
CA VAL A 376 -17.91 4.92 -11.05
C VAL A 376 -18.95 3.94 -10.51
N LEU A 377 -18.97 3.73 -9.20
CA LEU A 377 -20.02 2.98 -8.52
C LEU A 377 -20.83 3.91 -7.59
N PRO A 378 -22.14 3.69 -7.45
CA PRO A 378 -22.95 4.45 -6.51
C PRO A 378 -22.50 4.19 -5.05
N ALA A 379 -22.65 5.19 -4.20
CA ALA A 379 -22.40 5.02 -2.77
C ALA A 379 -23.47 4.10 -2.16
N ARG A 380 -23.05 3.17 -1.26
CA ARG A 380 -23.95 2.38 -0.44
C ARG A 380 -23.46 2.26 1.00
N ASP A 381 -24.31 1.89 1.92
CA ASP A 381 -23.89 1.53 3.28
C ASP A 381 -23.27 0.14 3.29
N GLU A 382 -21.94 0.09 3.26
CA GLU A 382 -21.17 -1.17 3.24
C GLU A 382 -21.37 -2.01 4.51
N ALA A 383 -21.65 -1.39 5.64
CA ALA A 383 -21.88 -2.11 6.88
C ALA A 383 -23.25 -2.81 6.86
N LEU A 384 -24.26 -2.12 6.34
CA LEU A 384 -25.61 -2.68 6.14
C LEU A 384 -25.57 -3.81 5.10
N ALA A 385 -24.95 -3.59 3.94
CA ALA A 385 -24.84 -4.61 2.89
C ALA A 385 -24.17 -5.90 3.39
N ARG A 386 -23.07 -5.77 4.15
CA ARG A 386 -22.41 -6.93 4.78
C ARG A 386 -23.27 -7.62 5.83
N LEU A 387 -24.09 -6.85 6.57
CA LEU A 387 -25.04 -7.43 7.52
C LEU A 387 -26.11 -8.23 6.78
N GLU A 388 -26.65 -7.70 5.68
CA GLU A 388 -27.67 -8.37 4.86
C GLU A 388 -27.13 -9.70 4.29
N THR A 389 -25.91 -9.69 3.73
CA THR A 389 -25.24 -10.91 3.25
C THR A 389 -25.06 -11.92 4.40
N TRP A 390 -24.58 -11.45 5.56
CA TRP A 390 -24.39 -12.30 6.73
C TRP A 390 -25.71 -12.89 7.25
N VAL A 391 -26.80 -12.12 7.25
CA VAL A 391 -28.14 -12.63 7.61
C VAL A 391 -28.55 -13.74 6.66
N GLY A 392 -28.33 -13.57 5.34
CA GLY A 392 -28.59 -14.62 4.37
C GLY A 392 -27.83 -15.92 4.68
N THR A 393 -26.54 -15.83 5.04
CA THR A 393 -25.73 -16.98 5.45
C THR A 393 -26.27 -17.61 6.74
N LEU A 394 -26.56 -16.79 7.77
CA LEU A 394 -27.14 -17.28 9.03
C LEU A 394 -28.42 -18.06 8.81
N LEU A 395 -29.31 -17.56 7.94
CA LEU A 395 -30.57 -18.21 7.64
C LEU A 395 -30.39 -19.50 6.83
N ALA A 396 -29.42 -19.54 5.93
CA ALA A 396 -29.11 -20.75 5.14
C ALA A 396 -28.58 -21.90 6.02
N ASP A 397 -27.82 -21.55 7.07
CA ASP A 397 -27.24 -22.52 8.01
C ASP A 397 -28.27 -23.13 8.99
N LEU A 398 -29.50 -22.57 9.07
CA LEU A 398 -30.54 -23.08 9.94
C LEU A 398 -31.20 -24.34 9.35
N THR A 399 -31.20 -25.43 10.11
CA THR A 399 -31.83 -26.71 9.74
C THR A 399 -33.33 -26.67 9.85
N HIS A 400 -33.87 -26.06 10.93
CA HIS A 400 -35.33 -25.99 11.21
C HIS A 400 -36.02 -24.94 10.34
N ALA A 401 -36.98 -25.36 9.53
CA ALA A 401 -37.71 -24.48 8.60
C ALA A 401 -38.52 -23.39 9.31
N GLU A 402 -39.08 -23.70 10.49
CA GLU A 402 -39.82 -22.75 11.29
C GLU A 402 -38.92 -21.66 11.88
N HIS A 403 -37.80 -22.02 12.47
CA HIS A 403 -36.80 -21.06 12.96
C HIS A 403 -36.31 -20.15 11.86
N ARG A 404 -36.08 -20.72 10.67
CA ARG A 404 -35.67 -19.94 9.49
C ARG A 404 -36.72 -18.91 9.11
N ARG A 405 -37.99 -19.29 9.09
CA ARG A 405 -39.11 -18.35 8.81
C ARG A 405 -39.22 -17.25 9.85
N LEU A 406 -39.19 -17.60 11.14
CA LEU A 406 -39.27 -16.65 12.24
C LEU A 406 -38.11 -15.66 12.24
N LEU A 407 -36.87 -16.17 12.13
CA LEU A 407 -35.67 -15.33 12.11
C LEU A 407 -35.58 -14.49 10.85
N HIS A 408 -36.03 -14.99 9.69
CA HIS A 408 -36.13 -14.21 8.46
C HIS A 408 -37.09 -13.04 8.62
N ALA A 409 -38.28 -13.29 9.17
CA ALA A 409 -39.27 -12.24 9.42
C ALA A 409 -38.77 -11.20 10.42
N TYR A 410 -38.18 -11.62 11.55
CA TYR A 410 -37.61 -10.74 12.55
C TYR A 410 -36.46 -9.91 11.97
N ALA A 411 -35.51 -10.56 11.27
CA ALA A 411 -34.39 -9.89 10.63
C ALA A 411 -34.87 -8.84 9.62
N THR A 412 -35.78 -9.20 8.73
CA THR A 412 -36.25 -8.35 7.63
C THR A 412 -37.09 -7.18 8.13
N TRP A 413 -38.11 -7.48 8.89
CA TRP A 413 -39.16 -6.50 9.24
C TRP A 413 -38.84 -5.66 10.48
N ARG A 414 -38.03 -6.19 11.41
CA ARG A 414 -37.64 -5.45 12.62
C ARG A 414 -36.23 -4.88 12.51
N VAL A 415 -35.23 -5.74 12.30
CA VAL A 415 -33.81 -5.37 12.39
C VAL A 415 -33.35 -4.57 11.17
N LEU A 416 -33.44 -5.16 9.98
CA LEU A 416 -32.95 -4.54 8.75
C LEU A 416 -33.79 -3.31 8.34
N ARG A 417 -35.12 -3.38 8.49
CA ARG A 417 -35.98 -2.23 8.20
C ARG A 417 -35.59 -1.00 9.03
N ARG A 418 -35.32 -1.18 10.33
CA ARG A 418 -34.88 -0.10 11.23
C ARG A 418 -33.51 0.46 10.80
N LEU A 419 -32.58 -0.40 10.39
CA LEU A 419 -31.26 0.02 9.95
C LEU A 419 -31.32 0.73 8.60
N ARG A 420 -32.10 0.23 7.64
CA ARG A 420 -32.31 0.87 6.34
C ARG A 420 -32.87 2.29 6.50
N ARG A 421 -33.88 2.48 7.33
CA ARG A 421 -34.41 3.82 7.63
C ARG A 421 -33.33 4.74 8.18
N ARG A 422 -32.59 4.30 9.19
CA ARG A 422 -31.48 5.10 9.75
C ARG A 422 -30.39 5.43 8.74
N SER A 423 -30.07 4.52 7.85
CA SER A 423 -29.10 4.75 6.77
C SER A 423 -29.62 5.77 5.76
N THR A 424 -30.92 5.77 5.47
CA THR A 424 -31.56 6.76 4.60
C THR A 424 -31.63 8.13 5.26
N ASP A 425 -32.00 8.19 6.54
CA ASP A 425 -32.12 9.44 7.30
C ASP A 425 -30.75 10.12 7.53
N ASN A 426 -29.69 9.33 7.65
CA ASN A 426 -28.32 9.83 7.80
C ASN A 426 -27.32 9.02 6.97
N PRO A 427 -27.19 9.28 5.67
CA PRO A 427 -26.29 8.55 4.75
C PRO A 427 -24.81 8.64 5.10
N ARG A 428 -24.41 9.66 5.87
CA ARG A 428 -23.02 9.85 6.32
C ARG A 428 -22.70 9.05 7.59
N ALA A 429 -23.71 8.67 8.37
CA ALA A 429 -23.51 7.86 9.56
C ALA A 429 -23.20 6.40 9.18
N ARG A 430 -22.22 5.81 9.85
CA ARG A 430 -21.92 4.39 9.69
C ARG A 430 -22.95 3.56 10.45
N THR A 431 -23.64 2.63 9.79
CA THR A 431 -24.55 1.70 10.45
C THR A 431 -23.79 0.81 11.44
N ALA A 432 -24.21 0.83 12.71
CA ALA A 432 -23.68 -0.05 13.74
C ALA A 432 -24.31 -1.44 13.60
N THR A 433 -23.53 -2.44 13.23
CA THR A 433 -24.01 -3.81 12.92
C THR A 433 -23.74 -4.83 14.03
N ASN A 434 -22.89 -4.51 15.00
CA ASN A 434 -22.52 -5.47 16.05
C ASN A 434 -23.71 -5.85 16.93
N TYR A 435 -24.48 -4.87 17.42
CA TYR A 435 -25.64 -5.13 18.26
C TYR A 435 -26.73 -5.90 17.51
N PRO A 436 -27.14 -5.54 16.28
CA PRO A 436 -28.04 -6.35 15.45
C PRO A 436 -27.59 -7.80 15.27
N ARG A 437 -26.31 -8.02 15.02
CA ARG A 437 -25.76 -9.40 14.93
C ARG A 437 -25.92 -10.16 16.23
N THR A 438 -25.62 -9.53 17.36
CA THR A 438 -25.77 -10.16 18.67
C THR A 438 -27.21 -10.51 18.98
N GLN A 439 -28.17 -9.63 18.62
CA GLN A 439 -29.59 -9.89 18.76
C GLN A 439 -30.06 -11.10 17.92
N LEU A 440 -29.69 -11.16 16.64
CA LEU A 440 -30.06 -12.26 15.75
C LEU A 440 -29.42 -13.59 16.19
N LEU A 441 -28.16 -13.59 16.63
CA LEU A 441 -27.53 -14.78 17.19
C LEU A 441 -28.18 -15.24 18.50
N ALA A 442 -28.56 -14.30 19.39
CA ALA A 442 -29.24 -14.63 20.63
C ALA A 442 -30.61 -15.24 20.34
N ALA A 443 -31.36 -14.68 19.41
CA ALA A 443 -32.65 -15.22 19.00
C ALA A 443 -32.51 -16.64 18.40
N SER A 444 -31.54 -16.85 17.51
CA SER A 444 -31.24 -18.16 16.93
C SER A 444 -30.88 -19.20 18.00
N ARG A 445 -30.01 -18.83 18.94
CA ARG A 445 -29.62 -19.72 20.04
C ARG A 445 -30.74 -20.03 20.98
N PHE A 446 -31.61 -19.04 21.26
CA PHE A 446 -32.78 -19.22 22.11
C PHE A 446 -33.78 -20.21 21.50
N LEU A 447 -34.08 -20.09 20.20
CA LEU A 447 -34.94 -21.00 19.49
C LEU A 447 -34.39 -22.44 19.50
N ASN A 448 -33.11 -22.62 19.24
CA ASN A 448 -32.47 -23.93 19.31
C ASN A 448 -32.45 -24.51 20.73
N TRP A 449 -32.33 -23.66 21.75
CA TRP A 449 -32.42 -24.10 23.15
C TRP A 449 -33.83 -24.54 23.52
N LEU A 450 -34.88 -23.84 23.08
CA LEU A 450 -36.28 -24.27 23.27
C LEU A 450 -36.54 -25.64 22.66
N ASP A 451 -36.04 -25.90 21.44
CA ASP A 451 -36.14 -27.23 20.83
C ASP A 451 -35.48 -28.33 21.68
N GLN A 452 -34.33 -28.04 22.27
CA GLN A 452 -33.65 -28.98 23.19
C GLN A 452 -34.46 -29.26 24.44
N GLN A 453 -35.33 -28.32 24.85
CA GLN A 453 -36.29 -28.49 25.94
C GLN A 453 -37.61 -29.16 25.47
N GLY A 454 -37.75 -29.46 24.18
CA GLY A 454 -38.99 -29.99 23.60
C GLY A 454 -40.13 -29.00 23.59
N VAL A 455 -39.84 -27.68 23.56
CA VAL A 455 -40.84 -26.60 23.68
C VAL A 455 -40.78 -25.70 22.44
N THR A 456 -41.92 -25.44 21.83
CA THR A 456 -42.03 -24.45 20.75
C THR A 456 -42.06 -23.02 21.31
N LEU A 457 -41.82 -22.01 20.46
CA LEU A 457 -41.92 -20.61 20.89
C LEU A 457 -43.31 -20.24 21.36
N GLY A 458 -44.37 -20.82 20.76
CA GLY A 458 -45.76 -20.64 21.16
C GLY A 458 -46.09 -21.19 22.54
N GLU A 459 -45.41 -22.25 22.96
CA GLU A 459 -45.58 -22.91 24.26
C GLU A 459 -44.62 -22.37 25.33
N CYS A 460 -43.73 -21.43 24.95
CA CYS A 460 -42.75 -20.84 25.85
C CYS A 460 -43.45 -20.13 27.02
N ARG A 461 -43.02 -20.43 28.24
CA ARG A 461 -43.50 -19.82 29.50
C ARG A 461 -42.38 -18.97 30.12
N GLN A 462 -42.77 -18.11 31.09
CA GLN A 462 -41.80 -17.26 31.78
C GLN A 462 -40.67 -18.07 32.43
N ALA A 463 -40.96 -19.25 32.99
CA ALA A 463 -39.94 -20.13 33.57
C ALA A 463 -38.84 -20.49 32.56
N HIS A 464 -39.20 -20.77 31.30
CA HIS A 464 -38.20 -21.05 30.27
C HIS A 464 -37.34 -19.81 29.95
N VAL A 465 -37.92 -18.60 29.97
CA VAL A 465 -37.17 -17.35 29.81
C VAL A 465 -36.22 -17.14 31.00
N ASP A 466 -36.70 -17.36 32.22
CA ASP A 466 -35.89 -17.21 33.43
C ASP A 466 -34.72 -18.19 33.44
N ASP A 467 -34.95 -19.45 33.08
CA ASP A 467 -33.90 -20.47 32.94
C ASP A 467 -32.87 -20.06 31.87
N TRP A 468 -33.34 -19.56 30.71
CA TRP A 468 -32.44 -19.05 29.68
C TRP A 468 -31.55 -17.91 30.17
N LEU A 469 -32.09 -17.00 30.98
CA LEU A 469 -31.39 -15.85 31.51
C LEU A 469 -30.29 -16.22 32.52
N THR A 470 -30.36 -17.41 33.13
CA THR A 470 -29.30 -17.92 34.02
C THR A 470 -27.98 -18.16 33.28
N ASN A 471 -28.01 -18.33 31.94
CA ASN A 471 -26.83 -18.49 31.09
C ASN A 471 -25.98 -17.21 30.94
N GLY A 472 -26.32 -16.17 31.67
CA GLY A 472 -25.52 -14.94 31.78
C GLY A 472 -26.01 -13.76 30.93
N PRO A 473 -25.25 -12.65 30.90
CA PRO A 473 -25.70 -11.36 30.34
C PRO A 473 -26.03 -11.40 28.85
N ALA A 474 -25.48 -12.33 28.08
CA ALA A 474 -25.77 -12.50 26.66
C ALA A 474 -27.20 -12.97 26.41
N GLY A 475 -27.81 -13.66 27.37
CA GLY A 475 -29.22 -14.13 27.32
C GLY A 475 -30.20 -13.01 27.17
N TYR A 476 -29.94 -11.86 27.77
CA TYR A 476 -30.82 -10.68 27.74
C TYR A 476 -31.01 -10.04 26.34
N GLN A 477 -30.18 -10.40 25.37
CA GLN A 477 -30.28 -9.89 24.00
C GLN A 477 -31.52 -10.40 23.24
N ILE A 478 -32.22 -11.42 23.76
CA ILE A 478 -33.47 -11.93 23.20
C ILE A 478 -34.65 -10.96 23.41
N ARG A 479 -34.53 -9.93 24.27
CA ARG A 479 -35.64 -9.01 24.61
C ARG A 479 -36.33 -8.43 23.38
N ASP A 480 -35.58 -7.86 22.41
CA ASP A 480 -36.16 -7.24 21.22
C ASP A 480 -36.85 -8.30 20.32
N PHE A 481 -36.32 -9.52 20.29
CA PHE A 481 -36.91 -10.65 19.58
C PHE A 481 -38.24 -11.08 20.21
N LEU A 482 -38.27 -11.30 21.52
CA LEU A 482 -39.50 -11.67 22.21
C LEU A 482 -40.56 -10.55 22.14
N SER A 483 -40.19 -9.29 22.29
CA SER A 483 -41.09 -8.15 22.08
C SER A 483 -41.70 -8.17 20.68
N TRP A 484 -40.88 -8.37 19.64
CA TRP A 484 -41.35 -8.48 18.26
C TRP A 484 -42.24 -9.69 18.05
N ALA A 485 -41.88 -10.84 18.61
CA ALA A 485 -42.65 -12.07 18.49
C ALA A 485 -44.01 -11.97 19.18
N ALA A 486 -44.10 -11.28 20.33
CA ALA A 486 -45.38 -10.97 21.00
C ALA A 486 -46.25 -10.05 20.14
N GLU A 487 -45.70 -8.98 19.56
CA GLU A 487 -46.40 -8.06 18.65
C GLU A 487 -46.98 -8.78 17.42
N HIS A 488 -46.43 -9.93 17.03
CA HIS A 488 -46.83 -10.74 15.87
C HIS A 488 -47.50 -12.06 16.26
N HIS A 489 -47.95 -12.18 17.51
CA HIS A 489 -48.71 -13.34 18.04
C HIS A 489 -47.96 -14.70 17.93
N HIS A 490 -46.62 -14.69 17.93
CA HIS A 490 -45.84 -15.92 17.92
C HIS A 490 -45.69 -16.57 19.30
N HIS A 491 -46.01 -15.85 20.39
CA HIS A 491 -46.06 -16.33 21.78
C HIS A 491 -46.98 -15.46 22.64
N HIS A 492 -47.21 -15.87 23.89
CA HIS A 492 -48.00 -15.10 24.83
C HIS A 492 -47.32 -13.77 25.20
N PRO A 493 -48.04 -12.61 25.17
CA PRO A 493 -47.45 -11.28 25.35
C PRO A 493 -46.89 -11.02 26.76
N ALA A 494 -47.18 -11.88 27.75
CA ALA A 494 -46.74 -11.72 29.14
C ALA A 494 -45.29 -12.15 29.42
N LEU A 495 -44.54 -12.64 28.40
CA LEU A 495 -43.12 -12.99 28.59
C LEU A 495 -42.27 -11.73 28.77
N LEU A 496 -41.58 -11.66 29.91
CA LEU A 496 -40.76 -10.51 30.29
C LEU A 496 -39.27 -10.87 30.36
N VAL A 497 -38.46 -10.07 29.73
CA VAL A 497 -37.01 -10.07 29.93
C VAL A 497 -36.62 -8.82 30.71
N PRO A 498 -36.15 -8.94 31.96
CA PRO A 498 -35.81 -7.78 32.79
C PRO A 498 -34.66 -6.97 32.20
N ALA A 499 -34.59 -5.68 32.51
CA ALA A 499 -33.48 -4.83 32.09
C ALA A 499 -32.18 -5.25 32.80
N LEU A 500 -31.13 -5.49 32.06
CA LEU A 500 -29.81 -5.70 32.66
C LEU A 500 -29.39 -4.44 33.42
N GLY A 501 -29.11 -4.60 34.71
CA GLY A 501 -28.45 -3.57 35.50
C GLY A 501 -27.12 -3.19 34.85
N ARG A 502 -26.93 -1.92 34.53
CA ARG A 502 -25.64 -1.47 33.99
C ARG A 502 -24.64 -1.38 35.11
N THR A 503 -23.56 -2.15 35.02
CA THR A 503 -22.39 -1.96 35.87
C THR A 503 -21.83 -0.55 35.62
N THR A 504 -21.67 0.21 36.70
CA THR A 504 -20.97 1.48 36.68
C THR A 504 -19.50 1.21 36.39
N GLY A 505 -19.05 1.47 35.15
CA GLY A 505 -17.64 1.30 34.77
C GLY A 505 -16.73 2.26 35.54
N THR A 506 -15.42 2.02 35.52
CA THR A 506 -14.42 2.88 36.14
C THR A 506 -14.25 4.18 35.36
N ALA A 507 -14.12 5.31 36.03
CA ALA A 507 -13.62 6.57 35.50
C ALA A 507 -12.11 6.68 35.79
N ILE A 508 -11.37 7.41 34.98
CA ILE A 508 -10.01 7.82 35.36
C ILE A 508 -10.10 8.95 36.37
N ASP A 509 -9.07 9.06 37.19
CA ASP A 509 -8.95 10.19 38.13
C ASP A 509 -8.89 11.54 37.42
N GLY A 510 -9.37 12.61 38.10
CA GLY A 510 -9.40 13.97 37.56
C GLY A 510 -8.02 14.49 37.19
N ASP A 511 -7.05 14.32 38.08
CA ASP A 511 -5.67 14.79 37.86
C ASP A 511 -5.01 14.05 36.70
N GLN A 512 -5.23 12.74 36.59
CA GLN A 512 -4.76 11.95 35.45
C GLN A 512 -5.38 12.43 34.14
N ARG A 513 -6.68 12.76 34.14
CA ARG A 513 -7.35 13.30 32.96
C ARG A 513 -6.76 14.63 32.52
N TRP A 514 -6.54 15.55 33.47
CA TRP A 514 -5.94 16.86 33.19
C TRP A 514 -4.48 16.75 32.71
N SER A 515 -3.70 15.85 33.29
CA SER A 515 -2.32 15.57 32.85
C SER A 515 -2.27 15.05 31.42
N LEU A 516 -3.16 14.10 31.07
CA LEU A 516 -3.28 13.59 29.70
C LEU A 516 -3.71 14.69 28.72
N LEU A 517 -4.65 15.55 29.13
CA LEU A 517 -5.12 16.66 28.31
C LEU A 517 -4.01 17.69 28.08
N ALA A 518 -3.29 18.12 29.12
CA ALA A 518 -2.17 19.04 29.02
C ALA A 518 -1.10 18.51 28.04
N ARG A 519 -0.77 17.22 28.12
CA ARG A 519 0.16 16.59 27.18
C ARG A 519 -0.34 16.65 25.73
N LEU A 520 -1.63 16.41 25.48
CA LEU A 520 -2.20 16.48 24.13
C LEU A 520 -2.18 17.91 23.58
N LEU A 521 -2.42 18.90 24.43
CA LEU A 521 -2.49 20.31 24.03
C LEU A 521 -1.10 20.91 23.73
N HIS A 522 -0.03 20.44 24.42
CA HIS A 522 1.29 21.10 24.38
C HIS A 522 2.42 20.25 23.79
N ALA A 523 2.25 18.93 23.60
CA ALA A 523 3.33 18.10 23.07
C ALA A 523 3.33 18.05 21.53
N ASP A 524 4.15 18.87 20.89
CA ASP A 524 4.25 18.97 19.42
C ASP A 524 4.85 17.75 18.74
N THR A 525 5.45 16.85 19.50
CA THR A 525 5.95 15.56 18.98
C THR A 525 4.83 14.56 18.68
N LEU A 526 3.61 14.79 19.19
CA LEU A 526 2.46 13.94 18.96
C LEU A 526 1.76 14.30 17.64
N ASP A 527 1.18 13.28 16.99
CA ASP A 527 0.40 13.49 15.78
C ASP A 527 -0.81 14.41 16.05
N LEU A 528 -0.99 15.43 15.22
CA LEU A 528 -2.04 16.44 15.38
C LEU A 528 -3.45 15.83 15.44
N THR A 529 -3.72 14.77 14.67
CA THR A 529 -5.01 14.05 14.71
C THR A 529 -5.28 13.43 16.08
N ASP A 530 -4.24 12.84 16.69
CA ASP A 530 -4.36 12.19 18.00
C ASP A 530 -4.53 13.24 19.10
N ARG A 531 -3.83 14.36 18.99
CA ARG A 531 -3.96 15.52 19.90
C ARG A 531 -5.41 16.02 19.91
N VAL A 532 -5.94 16.35 18.72
CA VAL A 532 -7.31 16.86 18.59
C VAL A 532 -8.36 15.83 19.02
N ALA A 533 -8.26 14.58 18.54
CA ALA A 533 -9.24 13.55 18.87
C ALA A 533 -9.25 13.21 20.38
N GLY A 534 -8.07 13.14 21.00
CA GLY A 534 -7.94 12.93 22.44
C GLY A 534 -8.49 14.09 23.25
N ALA A 535 -8.24 15.34 22.82
CA ALA A 535 -8.77 16.54 23.47
C ALA A 535 -10.31 16.58 23.38
N LEU A 536 -10.91 16.29 22.22
CA LEU A 536 -12.37 16.21 22.05
C LEU A 536 -13.00 15.14 22.95
N LEU A 537 -12.32 14.03 23.19
CA LEU A 537 -12.74 13.01 24.13
C LEU A 537 -12.66 13.48 25.57
N LEU A 538 -11.52 14.08 25.98
CA LEU A 538 -11.24 14.42 27.38
C LEU A 538 -11.81 15.78 27.83
N CYS A 539 -12.11 16.71 26.90
CA CYS A 539 -12.79 17.99 27.21
C CYS A 539 -14.31 17.88 27.13
N TYR A 540 -14.80 17.25 26.07
CA TYR A 540 -16.24 17.24 25.76
C TYR A 540 -16.89 15.88 25.91
N GLY A 541 -16.19 14.85 26.33
CA GLY A 541 -16.73 13.52 26.54
C GLY A 541 -17.34 12.90 25.28
N GLN A 542 -16.88 13.28 24.10
CA GLN A 542 -17.42 12.76 22.85
C GLN A 542 -17.02 11.30 22.64
N GLN A 543 -17.93 10.52 22.04
CA GLN A 543 -17.66 9.12 21.72
C GLN A 543 -16.71 9.02 20.53
N LEU A 544 -15.79 8.08 20.53
CA LEU A 544 -14.89 7.83 19.39
C LEU A 544 -15.67 7.58 18.09
N SER A 545 -16.85 6.97 18.15
CA SER A 545 -17.71 6.76 16.99
C SER A 545 -18.26 8.06 16.40
N ARG A 546 -18.40 9.11 17.20
CA ARG A 546 -18.80 10.45 16.75
C ARG A 546 -17.61 11.26 16.30
N ILE A 547 -16.54 11.27 17.09
CA ILE A 547 -15.27 11.95 16.71
C ILE A 547 -14.81 11.45 15.33
N ALA A 548 -14.81 10.14 15.12
CA ALA A 548 -14.34 9.54 13.87
C ALA A 548 -15.13 10.01 12.62
N VAL A 549 -16.39 10.37 12.77
CA VAL A 549 -17.26 10.81 11.66
C VAL A 549 -17.51 12.32 11.66
N MET A 550 -16.76 13.09 12.44
CA MET A 550 -16.83 14.54 12.39
C MET A 550 -16.41 15.06 11.02
N THR A 551 -17.13 16.04 10.54
CA THR A 551 -16.89 16.71 9.27
C THR A 551 -16.25 18.08 9.49
N THR A 552 -15.58 18.59 8.46
CA THR A 552 -14.89 19.89 8.53
C THR A 552 -15.87 21.06 8.73
N ASP A 553 -17.11 20.94 8.25
CA ASP A 553 -18.18 21.92 8.44
C ASP A 553 -18.70 22.01 9.89
N GLN A 554 -18.38 21.03 10.74
CA GLN A 554 -18.68 21.09 12.19
C GLN A 554 -17.66 21.92 12.97
N VAL A 555 -16.58 22.38 12.35
CA VAL A 555 -15.60 23.30 12.94
C VAL A 555 -15.64 24.61 12.17
N GLN A 556 -16.01 25.69 12.84
CA GLN A 556 -16.18 27.00 12.23
C GLN A 556 -15.13 27.97 12.76
N ARG A 557 -14.51 28.70 11.85
CA ARG A 557 -13.56 29.78 12.17
C ARG A 557 -14.28 31.10 12.15
N HIS A 558 -14.14 31.84 13.23
CA HIS A 558 -14.56 33.23 13.34
C HIS A 558 -13.32 34.13 13.44
N PRO A 559 -13.42 35.45 13.25
CA PRO A 559 -12.25 36.33 13.31
C PRO A 559 -11.42 36.17 14.60
N ASP A 560 -12.08 36.00 15.75
CA ASP A 560 -11.41 35.97 17.06
C ASP A 560 -11.65 34.63 17.81
N SER A 561 -12.25 33.65 17.21
CA SER A 561 -12.56 32.38 17.89
C SER A 561 -12.76 31.22 16.93
N VAL A 562 -12.69 30.02 17.48
CA VAL A 562 -13.06 28.79 16.78
C VAL A 562 -14.21 28.14 17.53
N SER A 563 -15.20 27.65 16.82
CA SER A 563 -16.30 26.90 17.40
C SER A 563 -16.41 25.49 16.84
N VAL A 564 -16.96 24.58 17.65
CA VAL A 564 -17.23 23.18 17.26
C VAL A 564 -18.69 22.85 17.54
N ARG A 565 -19.30 22.11 16.62
CA ARG A 565 -20.71 21.68 16.74
C ARG A 565 -20.80 20.18 16.95
N PHE A 566 -21.31 19.78 18.13
CA PHE A 566 -21.65 18.38 18.41
C PHE A 566 -23.16 18.12 18.39
N GLY A 567 -23.94 19.11 18.73
CA GLY A 567 -25.40 19.09 18.83
C GLY A 567 -26.07 20.19 18.02
N ALA A 568 -27.08 20.82 18.61
CA ALA A 568 -27.83 21.91 17.97
C ALA A 568 -27.07 23.24 17.94
N HIS A 569 -26.17 23.46 18.90
CA HIS A 569 -25.49 24.73 19.12
C HIS A 569 -23.97 24.61 18.92
N ASP A 570 -23.36 25.73 18.53
CA ASP A 570 -21.92 25.86 18.45
C ASP A 570 -21.31 26.10 19.83
N ILE A 571 -20.19 25.46 20.10
CA ILE A 571 -19.42 25.61 21.34
C ILE A 571 -18.11 26.30 20.98
N THR A 572 -17.86 27.47 21.57
CA THR A 572 -16.57 28.16 21.44
C THR A 572 -15.48 27.31 22.10
N VAL A 573 -14.41 27.08 21.36
CA VAL A 573 -13.29 26.26 21.81
C VAL A 573 -12.18 27.16 22.34
N PRO A 574 -11.70 26.95 23.58
CA PRO A 574 -10.60 27.72 24.12
C PRO A 574 -9.25 27.33 23.53
N GLU A 575 -8.28 28.24 23.60
CA GLU A 575 -6.88 27.93 23.32
C GLU A 575 -6.30 26.97 24.38
N PRO A 576 -5.33 26.11 24.02
CA PRO A 576 -4.71 25.96 22.69
C PRO A 576 -5.44 24.98 21.74
N LEU A 577 -6.61 24.42 22.12
CA LEU A 577 -7.35 23.46 21.28
C LEU A 577 -7.89 24.13 20.00
N ALA A 578 -8.27 25.42 20.08
CA ALA A 578 -8.71 26.19 18.92
C ALA A 578 -7.62 26.27 17.84
N GLY A 579 -6.39 26.55 18.23
CA GLY A 579 -5.23 26.53 17.33
C GLY A 579 -5.00 25.15 16.71
N LEU A 580 -5.06 24.07 17.51
CA LEU A 580 -4.91 22.70 17.00
C LEU A 580 -5.99 22.30 15.99
N LEU A 581 -7.23 22.73 16.19
CA LEU A 581 -8.32 22.51 15.23
C LEU A 581 -8.09 23.27 13.93
N THR A 582 -7.60 24.51 14.03
CA THR A 582 -7.24 25.34 12.89
C THR A 582 -6.12 24.68 12.08
N ASP A 583 -5.05 24.26 12.74
CA ASP A 583 -3.94 23.54 12.10
C ASP A 583 -4.40 22.24 11.42
N LEU A 584 -5.32 21.51 12.05
CA LEU A 584 -5.86 20.28 11.49
C LEU A 584 -6.67 20.54 10.21
N LEU A 585 -7.44 21.62 10.17
CA LEU A 585 -8.16 22.05 8.96
C LEU A 585 -7.20 22.49 7.86
N ASP A 586 -6.15 23.26 8.20
CA ASP A 586 -5.19 23.81 7.23
C ASP A 586 -4.24 22.76 6.68
N THR A 587 -3.80 21.86 7.53
CA THR A 587 -2.94 20.73 7.11
C THR A 587 -3.64 19.87 6.09
N GLY A 588 -4.96 20.02 5.95
CA GLY A 588 -5.82 19.39 4.95
C GLY A 588 -5.40 17.96 4.72
N ARG A 589 -5.64 17.04 5.64
CA ARG A 589 -5.21 15.64 5.46
C ARG A 589 -5.82 15.11 4.18
N ARG A 590 -5.03 15.20 3.13
CA ARG A 590 -5.33 14.52 1.89
C ARG A 590 -5.20 13.04 2.18
N TYR A 591 -6.20 12.30 1.79
CA TYR A 591 -6.14 10.86 1.82
C TYR A 591 -4.84 10.36 1.14
N ILE A 592 -4.02 9.59 1.87
CA ILE A 592 -2.71 9.09 1.38
C ILE A 592 -2.89 7.74 0.67
N GLY A 593 -3.95 7.54 -0.05
CA GLY A 593 -4.24 6.29 -0.76
C GLY A 593 -4.39 6.46 -2.25
N VAL A 594 -4.45 5.35 -2.96
CA VAL A 594 -4.73 5.32 -4.39
C VAL A 594 -6.23 5.63 -4.60
N GLY A 595 -6.55 6.53 -5.52
CA GLY A 595 -7.93 6.90 -5.86
C GLY A 595 -8.55 7.92 -4.89
N SER A 596 -7.74 8.85 -4.37
CA SER A 596 -8.27 10.01 -3.65
C SER A 596 -9.23 10.80 -4.55
N PRO A 597 -10.41 11.19 -4.04
CA PRO A 597 -11.25 12.13 -4.77
C PRO A 597 -10.48 13.45 -4.97
N THR A 598 -10.72 14.11 -6.10
CA THR A 598 -10.17 15.44 -6.41
C THR A 598 -10.72 16.52 -5.49
N THR A 599 -11.87 16.27 -4.86
CA THR A 599 -12.48 17.14 -3.85
C THR A 599 -11.87 16.91 -2.47
N PRO A 600 -11.71 17.96 -1.64
CA PRO A 600 -11.28 17.83 -0.26
C PRO A 600 -12.16 16.85 0.50
N SER A 601 -11.54 16.08 1.38
CA SER A 601 -12.28 15.15 2.25
C SER A 601 -13.23 15.93 3.15
N PRO A 602 -14.53 15.58 3.23
CA PRO A 602 -15.45 16.22 4.15
C PRO A 602 -15.16 15.85 5.62
N TRP A 603 -14.31 14.85 5.85
CA TRP A 603 -14.03 14.32 7.19
C TRP A 603 -12.90 15.08 7.86
N LEU A 604 -13.11 15.51 9.10
CA LEU A 604 -12.05 16.07 9.95
C LEU A 604 -10.96 15.02 10.25
N PHE A 605 -11.34 13.74 10.32
CA PHE A 605 -10.47 12.60 10.56
C PHE A 605 -10.58 11.58 9.40
N PRO A 606 -9.98 11.86 8.24
CA PRO A 606 -10.03 10.95 7.10
C PRO A 606 -9.31 9.63 7.41
N GLY A 607 -9.87 8.53 6.93
CA GLY A 607 -9.33 7.19 7.08
C GLY A 607 -8.35 6.80 5.98
N HIS A 608 -7.98 5.53 5.94
CA HIS A 608 -7.09 4.97 4.91
C HIS A 608 -7.85 4.51 3.65
N LEU A 609 -9.18 4.43 3.71
CA LEU A 609 -10.01 4.09 2.56
C LEU A 609 -10.52 5.37 1.88
N PRO A 610 -10.54 5.43 0.54
CA PRO A 610 -11.02 6.60 -0.20
C PRO A 610 -12.42 7.02 0.23
N GLY A 611 -12.61 8.33 0.47
CA GLY A 611 -13.90 8.91 0.86
C GLY A 611 -14.45 8.47 2.22
N ARG A 612 -13.71 7.73 3.03
CA ARG A 612 -14.16 7.23 4.33
C ARG A 612 -13.42 7.88 5.51
N PRO A 613 -14.10 8.09 6.64
CA PRO A 613 -13.46 8.56 7.87
C PRO A 613 -12.62 7.45 8.51
N ILE A 614 -11.78 7.81 9.45
CA ILE A 614 -11.07 6.86 10.31
C ILE A 614 -12.08 5.99 11.07
N THR A 615 -11.75 4.71 11.28
CA THR A 615 -12.65 3.87 12.09
C THR A 615 -12.50 4.18 13.58
N PRO A 616 -13.60 4.11 14.37
CA PRO A 616 -13.54 4.31 15.83
C PRO A 616 -12.54 3.37 16.52
N ALA A 617 -12.44 2.13 16.02
CA ALA A 617 -11.49 1.14 16.54
C ALA A 617 -10.04 1.59 16.32
N ARG A 618 -9.71 2.06 15.11
CA ARG A 618 -8.36 2.56 14.79
C ARG A 618 -8.01 3.82 15.58
N LEU A 619 -8.97 4.73 15.73
CA LEU A 619 -8.81 5.92 16.55
C LEU A 619 -8.57 5.54 18.02
N GLY A 620 -9.35 4.61 18.56
CA GLY A 620 -9.18 4.10 19.91
C GLY A 620 -7.86 3.37 20.14
N GLU A 621 -7.36 2.65 19.15
CA GLU A 621 -6.03 2.04 19.19
C GLU A 621 -4.92 3.10 19.28
N ARG A 622 -4.98 4.13 18.45
CA ARG A 622 -4.03 5.25 18.46
C ARG A 622 -4.00 5.94 19.83
N LEU A 623 -5.16 6.30 20.36
CA LEU A 623 -5.27 6.94 21.68
C LEU A 623 -4.79 6.03 22.82
N ARG A 624 -5.01 4.71 22.70
CA ARG A 624 -4.51 3.74 23.68
C ARG A 624 -2.98 3.70 23.73
N HIS A 625 -2.30 3.81 22.59
CA HIS A 625 -0.84 3.95 22.54
C HIS A 625 -0.32 5.20 23.26
N LEU A 626 -1.16 6.22 23.39
CA LEU A 626 -0.89 7.42 24.19
C LEU A 626 -1.33 7.28 25.66
N GLY A 627 -1.77 6.09 26.10
CA GLY A 627 -2.24 5.84 27.46
C GLY A 627 -3.69 6.29 27.72
N ILE A 628 -4.44 6.69 26.67
CA ILE A 628 -5.81 7.20 26.81
C ILE A 628 -6.81 6.07 26.58
N ARG A 629 -7.53 5.68 27.63
CA ARG A 629 -8.64 4.74 27.57
C ARG A 629 -9.94 5.49 27.32
N ALA A 630 -10.57 5.25 26.18
CA ALA A 630 -11.70 6.06 25.72
C ALA A 630 -12.93 6.03 26.67
N LEU A 631 -13.33 4.85 27.15
CA LEU A 631 -14.50 4.73 28.04
C LEU A 631 -14.28 5.37 29.42
N PRO A 632 -13.19 5.04 30.14
CA PRO A 632 -12.86 5.69 31.42
C PRO A 632 -12.64 7.20 31.30
N GLY A 633 -11.94 7.66 30.25
CA GLY A 633 -11.71 9.08 29.98
C GLY A 633 -13.02 9.85 29.74
N ARG A 634 -13.84 9.34 28.83
CA ARG A 634 -15.17 9.90 28.56
C ARG A 634 -16.04 9.96 29.80
N ARG A 635 -16.01 8.91 30.64
CA ARG A 635 -16.79 8.85 31.87
C ARG A 635 -16.36 9.95 32.84
N ALA A 636 -15.06 10.11 33.06
CA ALA A 636 -14.53 11.16 33.94
C ALA A 636 -14.99 12.56 33.47
N THR A 637 -14.89 12.83 32.17
CA THR A 637 -15.33 14.10 31.58
C THR A 637 -16.83 14.33 31.78
N LEU A 638 -17.67 13.33 31.47
CA LEU A 638 -19.12 13.49 31.57
C LEU A 638 -19.59 13.61 33.02
N LEU A 639 -18.95 12.96 33.99
CA LEU A 639 -19.25 13.12 35.40
C LEU A 639 -18.95 14.56 35.87
N GLN A 640 -17.79 15.10 35.46
CA GLN A 640 -17.44 16.47 35.80
C GLN A 640 -18.41 17.49 35.16
N LEU A 641 -18.63 17.39 33.84
CA LEU A 641 -19.56 18.30 33.15
C LEU A 641 -20.99 18.21 33.70
N ALA A 642 -21.43 17.02 34.08
CA ALA A 642 -22.77 16.81 34.65
C ALA A 642 -22.90 17.33 36.09
N ALA A 643 -21.80 17.52 36.80
CA ALA A 643 -21.77 18.21 38.11
C ALA A 643 -21.89 19.73 37.96
N GLU A 644 -21.38 20.28 36.85
CA GLU A 644 -21.27 21.72 36.61
C GLU A 644 -22.42 22.29 35.76
N VAL A 645 -23.01 21.45 34.87
CA VAL A 645 -23.97 21.90 33.85
C VAL A 645 -25.32 21.16 33.98
N PRO A 646 -26.46 21.86 33.91
CA PRO A 646 -27.78 21.25 33.92
C PRO A 646 -27.99 20.21 32.81
N ALA A 647 -28.75 19.14 33.11
CA ALA A 647 -28.96 18.01 32.19
C ALA A 647 -29.49 18.41 30.80
N ALA A 648 -30.41 19.41 30.76
CA ALA A 648 -30.97 19.89 29.49
C ALA A 648 -29.87 20.53 28.60
N ILE A 649 -29.04 21.42 29.18
CA ILE A 649 -27.95 22.09 28.47
C ILE A 649 -26.89 21.07 28.03
N LEU A 650 -26.57 20.12 28.92
CA LEU A 650 -25.63 19.04 28.59
C LEU A 650 -26.12 18.17 27.43
N ALA A 651 -27.45 17.91 27.39
CA ALA A 651 -28.09 17.16 26.30
C ALA A 651 -27.92 17.91 24.95
N ASP A 652 -28.25 19.19 24.94
CA ASP A 652 -28.23 20.02 23.72
C ASP A 652 -26.81 20.25 23.18
N LEU A 653 -25.88 20.64 24.05
CA LEU A 653 -24.49 20.93 23.67
C LEU A 653 -23.75 19.69 23.16
N LEU A 654 -23.87 18.58 23.89
CA LEU A 654 -23.10 17.36 23.58
C LEU A 654 -23.88 16.34 22.74
N HIS A 655 -25.08 16.70 22.31
CA HIS A 655 -26.01 15.83 21.58
C HIS A 655 -26.26 14.50 22.31
N LEU A 656 -26.58 14.57 23.59
CA LEU A 656 -27.01 13.42 24.39
C LEU A 656 -28.54 13.34 24.41
N SER A 657 -29.07 12.12 24.53
CA SER A 657 -30.52 12.03 24.81
C SER A 657 -30.83 12.59 26.20
N PRO A 658 -31.97 13.25 26.41
CA PRO A 658 -32.36 13.82 27.72
C PRO A 658 -32.21 12.81 28.86
N GLY A 659 -32.71 11.56 28.67
CA GLY A 659 -32.57 10.53 29.69
C GLY A 659 -31.12 10.09 29.95
N THR A 660 -30.19 10.25 28.96
CA THR A 660 -28.77 10.00 29.17
C THR A 660 -28.13 11.14 29.97
N ALA A 661 -28.46 12.39 29.66
CA ALA A 661 -27.96 13.56 30.38
C ALA A 661 -28.41 13.56 31.83
N THR A 662 -29.74 13.34 32.08
CA THR A 662 -30.31 13.23 33.45
C THR A 662 -29.63 12.13 34.28
N ARG A 663 -29.28 11.02 33.65
CA ARG A 663 -28.56 9.95 34.34
C ARG A 663 -27.14 10.36 34.73
N TRP A 664 -26.41 11.02 33.83
CA TRP A 664 -25.08 11.53 34.15
C TRP A 664 -25.12 12.54 35.29
N THR A 665 -26.11 13.46 35.31
CA THR A 665 -26.30 14.40 36.41
C THR A 665 -26.60 13.67 37.74
N ARG A 666 -27.41 12.61 37.72
CA ARG A 666 -27.64 11.77 38.90
C ARG A 666 -26.38 11.04 39.36
N ASP A 667 -25.63 10.43 38.42
CA ASP A 667 -24.39 9.71 38.70
C ASP A 667 -23.31 10.65 39.27
N ALA A 668 -23.33 11.92 38.87
CA ALA A 668 -22.44 12.98 39.39
C ALA A 668 -22.86 13.55 40.76
N GLY A 669 -23.98 13.08 41.32
CA GLY A 669 -24.52 13.61 42.59
C GLY A 669 -25.15 15.00 42.47
N GLY A 670 -25.36 15.51 41.27
CA GLY A 670 -25.96 16.82 41.02
C GLY A 670 -27.46 16.79 41.26
N ASN A 671 -27.90 17.41 42.35
CA ASN A 671 -29.30 17.69 42.61
C ASN A 671 -29.63 19.15 42.29
N TRP A 672 -29.91 19.44 41.04
CA TRP A 672 -30.24 20.77 40.53
C TRP A 672 -31.62 21.29 41.00
N SER A 673 -32.41 20.45 41.69
CA SER A 673 -33.69 20.87 42.28
C SER A 673 -33.51 22.00 43.30
N ARG A 674 -32.42 22.02 44.06
CA ARG A 674 -32.06 23.14 44.95
C ARG A 674 -31.76 24.46 44.21
N TYR A 675 -31.08 24.37 43.04
CA TYR A 675 -30.81 25.55 42.22
C TYR A 675 -32.09 26.11 41.59
N ALA A 676 -32.97 25.25 41.07
CA ALA A 676 -34.27 25.66 40.56
C ALA A 676 -35.14 26.30 41.64
N ALA A 677 -35.14 25.74 42.86
CA ALA A 677 -35.85 26.30 44.02
C ALA A 677 -35.25 27.65 44.46
N SER A 678 -33.91 27.80 44.46
CA SER A 678 -33.27 29.10 44.80
C SER A 678 -33.55 30.18 43.76
N LEU A 679 -33.53 29.84 42.45
CA LEU A 679 -33.95 30.76 41.38
C LEU A 679 -35.42 31.18 41.46
N ALA A 680 -36.31 30.25 41.82
CA ALA A 680 -37.70 30.57 42.04
C ALA A 680 -37.89 31.52 43.21
N LEU A 681 -37.20 31.30 44.33
CA LEU A 681 -37.19 32.17 45.50
C LEU A 681 -36.60 33.55 45.20
N THR A 682 -35.54 33.63 44.41
CA THR A 682 -34.93 34.91 44.03
C THR A 682 -35.86 35.74 43.12
N ARG A 683 -36.60 35.07 42.22
CA ARG A 683 -37.60 35.73 41.36
C ARG A 683 -38.85 36.18 42.14
N SER A 684 -39.25 35.44 43.14
CA SER A 684 -40.40 35.83 44.01
C SER A 684 -40.08 36.97 44.98
N HIS A 685 -38.79 37.35 45.17
CA HIS A 685 -38.38 38.49 45.98
C HIS A 685 -38.06 39.75 45.14
N GLN A 686 -38.14 39.65 43.82
CA GLN A 686 -37.93 40.79 42.91
C GLN A 686 -39.22 41.25 42.21
N GLY A 687 -40.33 40.64 42.46
CA GLY A 687 -41.72 41.05 42.11
C GLY A 687 -42.44 41.41 43.37
#